data_70c82bd4249e738ab49e66d7d08fe985
#
_entry.id   70c82bd4249e738ab49e66d7d08fe985
#
_cell.length_a   1.000
_cell.length_b   1.000
_cell.length_c   1.000
_cell.angle_alpha   90.00
_cell.angle_beta   90.00
_cell.angle_gamma   90.00
#
_symmetry.space_group_name_H-M   'P 1'
#
loop_
_entity.id
_entity.type
_entity.pdbx_description
1 polymer ?
#
loop_
_entity_poly.entity_id
_entity_poly.type
_entity_poly.pdbx_seq_one_letter_code
_entity_poly.pdbx_strand_id
1 'polypeptide(L)'
;MKEKIIASILAAIIALAPVVSAAVTLGDYPTFLFKDHNLNAYVVVGADAKPEDVVGAVDLAVRLAGESYEEVSVAGETVVSGGASEEIALGDTIAGGSYFDTSLKTYKIPGLKDSSVDFQDDTYDFHEEIQLSSTPNTLDVETSLTSSEDKYADKVYLEVQRDALRYAFVFDENINISEATPTEPLEIEFLGRALVIESVQDDTTFTVRVGDKYTLTVGDSVRVAGKTVTLKNVFSSGSVFVDVDGATATIAQGQVNRVNGVKIKPIDYGYSEVKEERVAVLLIGEETTKQYRDGDPYIGEDKNNPNWVWDLAGLTTYTPTIRVENDFIKDDYTDNPVTYGQCYVFPNNYARVCLDSLTVNSYQEYQVSLETGVDLSNAGGPSNAKVIMIKSPGAREGLQELVSGNNYRTETIYLYYNSSANVEVYYLDSNNKVQKAGSLDTNTTQNVAYVNYQDTKAGDLTFKLVNTTSTSYTLTLDAPGSDDLSMTWTVSGDAFNSLGSSERDSESNELQWNSQNIGTKEYDLRTIYGVVVKNPDSNGASDKVVLSVPADQVKAKVVVYGPGGTSTTTEGGKIKKVVPVTTAVAKLDTEVDPTTVDKHLVLVGGPAVNRLTAQAMGLSYPTYGSSELLPYGEGEAYIRVYDGVFKEGQVVVVVAGWEAENTRMATSLLQQFETFAEQLGNNVAVKVTSLSASGITPA
;
A
#
# COMPACT_ATOMS: atom_id res chain seq x y z
N MET A 1 -38.92 28.21 40.08
CA MET A 1 -38.75 29.47 39.34
C MET A 1 -37.72 29.24 38.23
N LYS A 2 -38.14 29.58 37.07
CA LYS A 2 -37.58 29.25 35.76
C LYS A 2 -36.20 29.90 35.60
N GLU A 3 -35.18 29.15 35.23
CA GLU A 3 -34.05 29.70 34.51
C GLU A 3 -33.91 28.93 33.20
N LYS A 4 -33.89 29.72 32.14
CA LYS A 4 -33.90 29.30 30.74
C LYS A 4 -32.52 28.93 30.32
N ILE A 5 -32.37 27.73 29.81
CA ILE A 5 -31.20 27.34 29.01
C ILE A 5 -31.39 28.00 27.65
N ILE A 6 -30.52 28.93 27.31
CA ILE A 6 -30.37 29.50 25.97
C ILE A 6 -29.35 28.61 25.26
N ALA A 7 -29.86 27.69 24.45
CA ALA A 7 -29.04 27.01 23.47
C ALA A 7 -28.76 27.97 22.31
N SER A 8 -27.54 28.46 22.21
CA SER A 8 -27.07 29.21 21.05
C SER A 8 -26.83 28.24 19.90
N ILE A 9 -27.81 28.16 18.99
CA ILE A 9 -27.61 27.54 17.68
C ILE A 9 -26.77 28.53 16.86
N LEU A 10 -25.46 28.26 16.75
CA LEU A 10 -24.62 28.93 15.79
C LEU A 10 -24.91 28.29 14.41
N ALA A 11 -25.85 28.89 13.69
CA ALA A 11 -26.05 28.59 12.28
C ALA A 11 -24.82 29.07 11.51
N ALA A 12 -23.92 28.19 11.18
CA ALA A 12 -22.91 28.45 10.19
C ALA A 12 -23.62 28.62 8.84
N ILE A 13 -23.81 29.86 8.44
CA ILE A 13 -24.11 30.21 7.05
C ILE A 13 -22.85 29.85 6.25
N ILE A 14 -22.81 28.67 5.72
CA ILE A 14 -21.90 28.35 4.63
C ILE A 14 -22.41 29.18 3.45
N ALA A 15 -21.78 30.33 3.23
CA ALA A 15 -21.92 31.02 1.97
C ALA A 15 -21.46 30.06 0.89
N LEU A 16 -22.38 29.49 0.12
CA LEU A 16 -22.09 28.94 -1.18
C LEU A 16 -21.53 30.10 -2.02
N ALA A 17 -20.24 30.33 -1.95
CA ALA A 17 -19.56 30.97 -3.05
C ALA A 17 -19.81 30.05 -4.26
N PRO A 18 -20.32 30.58 -5.39
CA PRO A 18 -20.33 29.78 -6.60
C PRO A 18 -18.87 29.32 -6.80
N VAL A 19 -18.66 28.02 -6.84
CA VAL A 19 -17.41 27.46 -7.36
C VAL A 19 -17.42 27.91 -8.80
N VAL A 20 -16.72 29.00 -9.11
CA VAL A 20 -16.39 29.35 -10.47
C VAL A 20 -15.47 28.22 -10.90
N SER A 21 -16.02 27.24 -11.59
CA SER A 21 -15.24 26.25 -12.32
C SER A 21 -14.27 27.04 -13.19
N ALA A 22 -12.99 26.91 -12.93
CA ALA A 22 -11.98 27.51 -13.80
C ALA A 22 -12.27 27.00 -15.21
N ALA A 23 -12.39 27.90 -16.18
CA ALA A 23 -12.66 27.52 -17.55
C ALA A 23 -11.55 26.59 -18.03
N VAL A 24 -11.92 25.44 -18.60
CA VAL A 24 -10.99 24.46 -19.18
C VAL A 24 -10.16 25.14 -20.27
N THR A 25 -8.85 25.00 -20.22
CA THR A 25 -7.91 25.62 -21.16
C THR A 25 -7.11 24.56 -21.93
N LEU A 26 -6.42 24.97 -22.99
CA LEU A 26 -5.51 24.10 -23.73
C LEU A 26 -4.28 23.70 -22.92
N GLY A 27 -3.95 24.45 -21.87
CA GLY A 27 -2.90 24.07 -20.91
C GLY A 27 -3.25 22.86 -20.06
N ASP A 28 -4.54 22.55 -19.92
CA ASP A 28 -5.04 21.37 -19.21
C ASP A 28 -5.09 20.13 -20.12
N TYR A 29 -4.77 20.29 -21.43
CA TYR A 29 -4.74 19.18 -22.39
C TYR A 29 -3.49 18.29 -22.13
N PRO A 30 -3.62 16.95 -22.16
CA PRO A 30 -4.83 16.18 -22.45
C PRO A 30 -5.59 15.72 -21.18
N THR A 31 -5.25 16.20 -19.98
CA THR A 31 -5.68 15.66 -18.68
C THR A 31 -7.22 15.55 -18.58
N PHE A 32 -7.95 16.54 -19.04
CA PHE A 32 -9.42 16.52 -18.99
C PHE A 32 -10.07 15.45 -19.89
N LEU A 33 -9.33 14.86 -20.83
CA LEU A 33 -9.81 13.76 -21.69
C LEU A 33 -9.74 12.39 -20.98
N PHE A 34 -9.20 12.34 -19.75
CA PHE A 34 -9.03 11.10 -19.01
C PHE A 34 -9.91 11.06 -17.77
N LYS A 35 -10.36 9.87 -17.43
CA LYS A 35 -11.04 9.56 -16.19
C LYS A 35 -10.30 8.39 -15.53
N ASP A 36 -9.87 8.56 -14.29
CA ASP A 36 -9.12 7.54 -13.56
C ASP A 36 -7.93 6.99 -14.39
N HIS A 37 -7.19 7.91 -15.03
CA HIS A 37 -6.05 7.64 -15.92
C HIS A 37 -6.38 6.87 -17.22
N ASN A 38 -7.65 6.57 -17.49
CA ASN A 38 -8.10 5.92 -18.71
C ASN A 38 -8.70 6.92 -19.68
N LEU A 39 -8.42 6.78 -20.98
CA LEU A 39 -8.94 7.66 -22.00
C LEU A 39 -10.48 7.61 -22.04
N ASN A 40 -11.11 8.71 -21.71
CA ASN A 40 -12.55 8.91 -21.72
C ASN A 40 -13.00 9.87 -22.82
N ALA A 41 -12.41 9.73 -24.01
CA ALA A 41 -12.73 10.57 -25.16
C ALA A 41 -12.83 9.75 -26.45
N TYR A 42 -13.57 10.30 -27.44
CA TYR A 42 -13.51 9.88 -28.83
C TYR A 42 -12.78 10.93 -29.66
N VAL A 43 -11.95 10.48 -30.59
CA VAL A 43 -11.42 11.30 -31.68
C VAL A 43 -12.39 11.15 -32.87
N VAL A 44 -13.06 12.22 -33.24
CA VAL A 44 -14.15 12.18 -34.22
C VAL A 44 -13.70 12.91 -35.47
N VAL A 45 -13.63 12.16 -36.58
CA VAL A 45 -13.28 12.70 -37.90
C VAL A 45 -14.52 12.85 -38.74
N GLY A 46 -14.57 13.86 -39.59
CA GLY A 46 -15.70 14.07 -40.50
C GLY A 46 -15.82 12.93 -41.51
N ALA A 47 -17.06 12.55 -41.86
CA ALA A 47 -17.30 11.53 -42.87
C ALA A 47 -16.84 11.98 -44.28
N ASP A 48 -16.81 13.29 -44.54
CA ASP A 48 -16.36 13.90 -45.79
C ASP A 48 -14.88 14.40 -45.69
N ALA A 49 -14.13 13.97 -44.69
CA ALA A 49 -12.76 14.39 -44.44
C ALA A 49 -11.77 13.88 -45.50
N LYS A 50 -10.74 14.66 -45.79
CA LYS A 50 -9.65 14.24 -46.68
C LYS A 50 -8.73 13.24 -45.96
N PRO A 51 -7.90 12.46 -46.68
CA PRO A 51 -6.99 11.49 -46.11
C PRO A 51 -6.06 12.07 -45.04
N GLU A 52 -5.62 13.31 -45.18
CA GLU A 52 -4.71 14.01 -44.25
C GLU A 52 -5.42 14.26 -42.90
N ASP A 53 -6.68 14.61 -42.87
CA ASP A 53 -7.50 14.75 -41.67
C ASP A 53 -7.64 13.39 -40.98
N VAL A 54 -7.89 12.32 -41.74
CA VAL A 54 -8.07 10.96 -41.23
C VAL A 54 -6.76 10.46 -40.59
N VAL A 55 -5.63 10.65 -41.27
CA VAL A 55 -4.29 10.26 -40.72
C VAL A 55 -4.00 11.06 -39.44
N GLY A 56 -4.26 12.38 -39.46
CA GLY A 56 -4.08 13.21 -38.27
C GLY A 56 -4.94 12.77 -37.09
N ALA A 57 -6.19 12.36 -37.34
CA ALA A 57 -7.10 11.85 -36.32
C ALA A 57 -6.64 10.51 -35.77
N VAL A 58 -6.17 9.59 -36.62
CA VAL A 58 -5.65 8.28 -36.19
C VAL A 58 -4.38 8.45 -35.36
N ASP A 59 -3.43 9.25 -35.84
CA ASP A 59 -2.18 9.52 -35.11
C ASP A 59 -2.45 10.12 -33.73
N LEU A 60 -3.42 11.06 -33.64
CA LEU A 60 -3.82 11.66 -32.39
C LEU A 60 -4.54 10.65 -31.46
N ALA A 61 -5.40 9.79 -32.02
CA ALA A 61 -6.07 8.74 -31.26
C ALA A 61 -5.06 7.73 -30.66
N VAL A 62 -4.06 7.33 -31.44
CA VAL A 62 -2.98 6.45 -30.97
C VAL A 62 -2.17 7.12 -29.85
N ARG A 63 -1.83 8.39 -30.03
CA ARG A 63 -1.11 9.15 -28.99
C ARG A 63 -1.87 9.25 -27.69
N LEU A 64 -3.16 9.62 -27.76
CA LEU A 64 -4.03 9.70 -26.59
C LEU A 64 -4.24 8.32 -25.93
N ALA A 65 -4.44 7.28 -26.73
CA ALA A 65 -4.59 5.92 -26.20
C ALA A 65 -3.32 5.46 -25.44
N GLY A 66 -2.14 5.85 -25.93
CA GLY A 66 -0.86 5.55 -25.29
C GLY A 66 -0.63 6.27 -23.95
N GLU A 67 -1.39 7.30 -23.63
CA GLU A 67 -1.35 7.99 -22.33
C GLU A 67 -2.23 7.31 -21.27
N SER A 68 -3.02 6.31 -21.63
CA SER A 68 -3.81 5.54 -20.67
C SER A 68 -2.88 4.64 -19.83
N TYR A 69 -2.96 4.75 -18.51
CA TYR A 69 -2.15 3.94 -17.62
C TYR A 69 -2.91 3.58 -16.34
N GLU A 70 -2.52 2.49 -15.73
CA GLU A 70 -2.80 2.20 -14.33
C GLU A 70 -1.55 2.50 -13.51
N GLU A 71 -1.73 3.08 -12.33
CA GLU A 71 -0.64 3.24 -11.38
C GLU A 71 -0.43 1.90 -10.67
N VAL A 72 0.64 1.21 -11.02
CA VAL A 72 1.08 0.01 -10.33
C VAL A 72 2.14 0.44 -9.30
N SER A 73 1.85 0.25 -8.02
CA SER A 73 2.83 0.45 -6.98
C SER A 73 3.94 -0.59 -7.13
N VAL A 74 5.13 -0.15 -7.45
CA VAL A 74 6.33 -1.00 -7.37
C VAL A 74 6.79 -0.94 -5.92
N ALA A 75 7.08 -2.10 -5.33
CA ALA A 75 7.72 -2.15 -4.03
C ALA A 75 9.05 -1.39 -4.13
N GLY A 76 9.16 -0.28 -3.41
CA GLY A 76 10.41 0.42 -3.26
C GLY A 76 11.34 -0.43 -2.41
N GLU A 77 12.61 -0.44 -2.75
CA GLU A 77 13.62 -1.02 -1.87
C GLU A 77 13.72 -0.12 -0.62
N THR A 78 13.21 -0.61 0.51
CA THR A 78 13.35 0.09 1.78
C THR A 78 14.74 -0.18 2.31
N VAL A 79 15.60 0.82 2.27
CA VAL A 79 16.90 0.78 2.93
C VAL A 79 16.67 1.13 4.41
N VAL A 80 16.84 0.15 5.27
CA VAL A 80 16.75 0.30 6.73
C VAL A 80 18.11 0.77 7.26
N SER A 81 18.12 1.90 7.95
CA SER A 81 19.28 2.40 8.68
C SER A 81 19.01 2.37 10.18
N GLY A 82 19.91 1.77 10.95
CA GLY A 82 19.74 1.64 12.41
C GLY A 82 18.66 0.64 12.82
N GLY A 83 18.43 -0.40 12.02
CA GLY A 83 17.47 -1.46 12.29
C GLY A 83 17.80 -2.75 11.55
N ALA A 84 17.00 -3.79 11.80
CA ALA A 84 17.05 -5.08 11.12
C ALA A 84 15.75 -5.33 10.36
N SER A 85 15.79 -6.00 9.22
CA SER A 85 14.60 -6.34 8.42
C SER A 85 14.66 -7.77 7.91
N GLU A 86 13.50 -8.44 7.89
CA GLU A 86 13.32 -9.79 7.36
C GLU A 86 12.04 -9.87 6.53
N GLU A 87 12.04 -10.79 5.53
CA GLU A 87 10.87 -11.12 4.72
C GLU A 87 10.26 -12.42 5.22
N ILE A 88 9.14 -12.31 5.90
CA ILE A 88 8.50 -13.39 6.66
C ILE A 88 7.34 -13.95 5.86
N ALA A 89 7.24 -15.26 5.73
CA ALA A 89 6.09 -15.89 5.12
C ALA A 89 4.82 -15.58 5.93
N LEU A 90 3.70 -15.46 5.22
CA LEU A 90 2.44 -15.16 5.87
C LEU A 90 2.01 -16.33 6.77
N GLY A 91 1.58 -16.03 7.99
CA GLY A 91 1.24 -17.03 9.00
C GLY A 91 2.42 -17.55 9.82
N ASP A 92 3.64 -17.04 9.60
CA ASP A 92 4.82 -17.45 10.35
C ASP A 92 5.13 -16.49 11.50
N THR A 93 5.78 -17.03 12.55
CA THR A 93 6.38 -16.23 13.62
C THR A 93 7.58 -15.44 13.12
N ILE A 94 7.77 -14.24 13.65
CA ILE A 94 8.87 -13.37 13.23
C ILE A 94 10.21 -13.75 13.87
N ALA A 95 10.23 -14.42 15.05
CA ALA A 95 11.43 -14.73 15.78
C ALA A 95 11.52 -16.19 16.22
N GLY A 96 12.73 -16.64 16.55
CA GLY A 96 12.99 -17.99 17.08
C GLY A 96 13.11 -19.09 16.03
N GLY A 97 13.10 -18.76 14.75
CA GLY A 97 13.20 -19.70 13.63
C GLY A 97 14.20 -19.28 12.58
N SER A 98 13.70 -19.16 11.33
CA SER A 98 14.53 -18.83 10.16
C SER A 98 14.69 -17.32 9.92
N TYR A 99 14.05 -16.48 10.72
CA TYR A 99 13.98 -15.02 10.54
C TYR A 99 14.79 -14.27 11.59
N PHE A 100 14.15 -13.46 12.45
CA PHE A 100 14.86 -12.76 13.51
C PHE A 100 15.33 -13.70 14.62
N ASP A 101 16.47 -13.36 15.25
CA ASP A 101 16.82 -13.89 16.55
C ASP A 101 15.77 -13.44 17.59
N THR A 102 15.53 -14.23 18.63
CA THR A 102 14.61 -13.87 19.72
C THR A 102 15.05 -12.62 20.49
N SER A 103 16.35 -12.34 20.48
CA SER A 103 16.97 -11.17 21.09
C SER A 103 17.88 -10.47 20.08
N LEU A 104 17.57 -9.22 19.79
CA LEU A 104 18.31 -8.37 18.85
C LEU A 104 19.21 -7.41 19.65
N LYS A 105 20.52 -7.51 19.43
CA LYS A 105 21.57 -6.73 20.09
C LYS A 105 22.18 -5.69 19.14
N THR A 106 23.16 -4.95 19.63
CA THR A 106 23.89 -3.90 18.90
C THR A 106 24.39 -4.33 17.52
N TYR A 107 24.81 -5.60 17.34
CA TYR A 107 25.30 -6.07 16.03
C TYR A 107 24.21 -6.17 14.95
N LYS A 108 22.93 -6.30 15.35
CA LYS A 108 21.77 -6.26 14.43
C LYS A 108 21.10 -4.89 14.42
N ILE A 109 21.12 -4.19 15.56
CA ILE A 109 20.51 -2.88 15.75
C ILE A 109 21.55 -1.92 16.31
N PRO A 110 22.32 -1.23 15.46
CA PRO A 110 23.48 -0.42 15.87
C PRO A 110 23.17 0.75 16.82
N GLY A 111 21.90 1.11 16.96
CA GLY A 111 21.49 2.16 17.91
C GLY A 111 21.36 1.70 19.37
N LEU A 112 21.32 0.38 19.60
CA LEU A 112 21.33 -0.16 20.95
C LEU A 112 22.72 -0.01 21.58
N LYS A 113 22.79 0.15 22.90
CA LYS A 113 24.03 0.33 23.60
C LYS A 113 24.67 -1.00 23.97
N ASP A 114 26.00 -1.02 23.90
CA ASP A 114 26.88 -2.04 24.41
C ASP A 114 28.07 -1.26 24.98
N SER A 115 28.12 -1.11 26.31
CA SER A 115 28.99 -0.15 27.00
C SER A 115 29.14 -0.52 28.45
N SER A 116 29.66 0.40 29.26
CA SER A 116 29.84 0.21 30.69
C SER A 116 29.19 1.32 31.52
N VAL A 117 28.91 1.02 32.77
CA VAL A 117 28.38 1.93 33.78
C VAL A 117 29.19 1.87 35.04
N ASP A 118 29.45 3.03 35.66
CA ASP A 118 30.12 3.12 36.94
C ASP A 118 29.10 2.98 38.07
N PHE A 119 29.39 2.12 39.04
CA PHE A 119 28.59 1.96 40.24
C PHE A 119 29.51 1.71 41.44
N GLN A 120 29.38 2.55 42.45
CA GLN A 120 30.32 2.60 43.58
C GLN A 120 31.78 2.82 43.10
N ASP A 121 32.71 1.94 43.44
CA ASP A 121 34.11 2.07 43.06
C ASP A 121 34.50 1.25 41.81
N ASP A 122 33.54 0.57 41.18
CA ASP A 122 33.74 -0.36 40.05
C ASP A 122 32.99 0.07 38.80
N THR A 123 33.44 -0.44 37.63
CA THR A 123 32.81 -0.26 36.31
C THR A 123 32.29 -1.61 35.85
N TYR A 124 31.04 -1.64 35.35
CA TYR A 124 30.34 -2.86 34.94
C TYR A 124 29.88 -2.77 33.49
N ASP A 125 30.15 -3.81 32.72
CA ASP A 125 29.71 -3.91 31.34
C ASP A 125 28.22 -4.28 31.25
N PHE A 126 27.53 -3.70 30.27
CA PHE A 126 26.13 -3.97 29.96
C PHE A 126 25.85 -3.89 28.47
N HIS A 127 24.77 -4.52 28.06
CA HIS A 127 24.21 -4.31 26.73
C HIS A 127 22.69 -4.15 26.78
N GLU A 128 22.14 -3.57 25.70
CA GLU A 128 20.71 -3.44 25.48
C GLU A 128 20.22 -4.46 24.45
N GLU A 129 18.98 -4.94 24.62
CA GLU A 129 18.33 -5.88 23.72
C GLU A 129 16.90 -5.48 23.41
N ILE A 130 16.47 -5.73 22.16
CA ILE A 130 15.05 -5.83 21.81
C ILE A 130 14.71 -7.31 21.67
N GLN A 131 13.78 -7.78 22.50
CA GLN A 131 13.33 -9.17 22.49
C GLN A 131 11.97 -9.27 21.82
N LEU A 132 11.81 -10.28 20.94
CA LEU A 132 10.63 -10.47 20.09
C LEU A 132 9.82 -11.72 20.47
N SER A 133 10.10 -12.29 21.63
CA SER A 133 9.39 -13.44 22.18
C SER A 133 9.64 -13.52 23.69
N SER A 134 8.63 -13.92 24.44
CA SER A 134 8.74 -14.13 25.89
C SER A 134 9.46 -15.42 26.22
N THR A 135 9.28 -16.46 25.40
CA THR A 135 9.87 -17.78 25.57
C THR A 135 10.30 -18.36 24.23
N PRO A 136 11.46 -19.05 24.15
CA PRO A 136 11.86 -19.73 22.92
C PRO A 136 10.76 -20.70 22.43
N ASN A 137 10.39 -20.58 21.16
CA ASN A 137 9.40 -21.40 20.46
C ASN A 137 7.91 -21.14 20.79
N THR A 138 7.56 -19.97 21.33
CA THR A 138 6.16 -19.52 21.38
C THR A 138 5.82 -18.63 20.20
N LEU A 139 4.56 -18.67 19.76
CA LEU A 139 4.01 -17.82 18.69
C LEU A 139 3.66 -16.43 19.27
N ASP A 140 4.66 -15.70 19.74
CA ASP A 140 4.42 -14.46 20.48
C ASP A 140 4.26 -13.23 19.60
N VAL A 141 4.95 -13.20 18.45
CA VAL A 141 4.77 -12.20 17.39
C VAL A 141 4.76 -12.93 16.06
N GLU A 142 3.69 -12.77 15.28
CA GLU A 142 3.54 -13.47 14.03
C GLU A 142 2.87 -12.61 12.94
N THR A 143 3.06 -12.98 11.70
CA THR A 143 2.29 -12.43 10.59
C THR A 143 0.98 -13.19 10.47
N SER A 144 -0.15 -12.51 10.58
CA SER A 144 -1.47 -13.12 10.47
C SER A 144 -2.21 -12.68 9.21
N LEU A 145 -3.07 -13.57 8.70
CA LEU A 145 -3.87 -13.32 7.50
C LEU A 145 -5.33 -13.09 7.79
N THR A 146 -5.81 -13.77 8.82
CA THR A 146 -7.24 -13.84 9.07
C THR A 146 -7.57 -13.16 10.36
N SER A 147 -8.62 -12.39 10.33
CA SER A 147 -9.28 -11.87 11.51
C SER A 147 -10.65 -12.54 11.64
N SER A 148 -11.15 -12.62 12.84
CA SER A 148 -12.57 -12.91 13.07
C SER A 148 -13.49 -11.87 12.45
N GLU A 149 -12.94 -10.68 12.12
CA GLU A 149 -13.59 -9.59 11.43
C GLU A 149 -13.41 -9.72 9.91
N ASP A 150 -14.43 -10.19 9.20
CA ASP A 150 -14.41 -10.44 7.74
C ASP A 150 -13.87 -9.25 6.93
N LYS A 151 -14.13 -8.01 7.37
CA LYS A 151 -13.64 -6.78 6.69
C LYS A 151 -12.12 -6.65 6.59
N TYR A 152 -11.37 -7.48 7.32
CA TYR A 152 -9.91 -7.50 7.32
C TYR A 152 -9.31 -8.76 6.67
N ALA A 153 -10.14 -9.67 6.16
CA ALA A 153 -9.70 -10.98 5.71
C ALA A 153 -8.72 -10.97 4.51
N ASP A 154 -8.65 -9.88 3.74
CA ASP A 154 -7.69 -9.69 2.66
C ASP A 154 -6.38 -9.04 3.11
N LYS A 155 -6.25 -8.63 4.37
CA LYS A 155 -5.11 -7.90 4.90
C LYS A 155 -4.14 -8.80 5.62
N VAL A 156 -2.92 -8.31 5.75
CA VAL A 156 -1.87 -8.93 6.56
C VAL A 156 -1.65 -8.08 7.80
N TYR A 157 -1.54 -8.74 8.95
CA TYR A 157 -1.33 -8.12 10.24
C TYR A 157 -0.02 -8.59 10.86
N LEU A 158 0.44 -7.83 11.83
CA LEU A 158 1.43 -8.27 12.78
C LEU A 158 0.72 -8.47 14.12
N GLU A 159 0.48 -9.73 14.48
CA GLU A 159 -0.10 -10.10 15.77
C GLU A 159 0.97 -10.08 16.87
N VAL A 160 0.56 -9.66 18.05
CA VAL A 160 1.44 -9.59 19.22
C VAL A 160 0.67 -10.06 20.44
N GLN A 161 1.21 -11.08 21.10
CA GLN A 161 0.71 -11.55 22.38
C GLN A 161 1.28 -10.69 23.52
N ARG A 162 0.67 -10.80 24.70
CA ARG A 162 1.20 -10.14 25.90
C ARG A 162 2.62 -10.63 26.19
N ASP A 163 3.48 -9.73 26.65
CA ASP A 163 4.88 -9.98 27.03
C ASP A 163 5.79 -10.41 25.85
N ALA A 164 5.32 -10.27 24.62
CA ALA A 164 6.04 -10.71 23.42
C ALA A 164 7.09 -9.70 22.95
N LEU A 165 6.86 -8.41 23.18
CA LEU A 165 7.78 -7.34 22.84
C LEU A 165 8.42 -6.79 24.12
N ARG A 166 9.74 -6.91 24.20
CA ARG A 166 10.49 -6.48 25.38
C ARG A 166 11.69 -5.63 25.01
N TYR A 167 11.97 -4.65 25.84
CA TYR A 167 13.28 -4.02 25.92
C TYR A 167 13.97 -4.51 27.19
N ALA A 168 15.24 -4.87 27.08
CA ALA A 168 16.06 -5.34 28.21
C ALA A 168 17.36 -4.55 28.31
N PHE A 169 17.68 -4.13 29.51
CA PHE A 169 18.99 -3.66 29.94
C PHE A 169 19.64 -4.79 30.72
N VAL A 170 20.70 -5.37 30.19
CA VAL A 170 21.33 -6.60 30.71
C VAL A 170 22.73 -6.27 31.20
N PHE A 171 23.03 -6.53 32.48
CA PHE A 171 24.38 -6.48 32.96
C PHE A 171 25.13 -7.76 32.57
N ASP A 172 26.32 -7.60 32.00
CA ASP A 172 27.15 -8.71 31.51
C ASP A 172 28.05 -9.29 32.59
N GLU A 173 28.19 -8.55 33.69
CA GLU A 173 29.03 -8.90 34.81
C GLU A 173 28.25 -8.98 36.13
N ASN A 174 28.86 -9.60 37.12
CA ASN A 174 28.27 -9.72 38.44
C ASN A 174 28.23 -8.36 39.14
N ILE A 175 27.07 -7.83 39.35
CA ILE A 175 26.81 -6.56 40.04
C ILE A 175 25.73 -6.75 41.12
N ASN A 176 25.93 -6.19 42.29
CA ASN A 176 24.94 -6.18 43.35
C ASN A 176 24.20 -4.84 43.40
N ILE A 177 23.15 -4.68 42.55
CA ILE A 177 22.37 -3.46 42.51
C ILE A 177 21.55 -3.18 43.79
N SER A 178 21.46 -4.16 44.71
CA SER A 178 20.80 -3.97 46.01
C SER A 178 21.60 -3.05 46.95
N GLU A 179 22.86 -2.76 46.65
CA GLU A 179 23.68 -1.82 47.37
C GLU A 179 23.40 -0.34 47.00
N ALA A 180 22.54 -0.09 46.01
CA ALA A 180 22.15 1.25 45.64
C ALA A 180 21.44 1.98 46.80
N THR A 181 21.85 3.21 47.04
CA THR A 181 21.27 4.10 48.05
C THR A 181 20.97 5.48 47.46
N PRO A 182 20.14 6.31 48.09
CA PRO A 182 19.89 7.67 47.61
C PRO A 182 21.13 8.58 47.52
N THR A 183 22.21 8.23 48.26
CA THR A 183 23.49 8.97 48.25
C THR A 183 24.51 8.36 47.29
N GLU A 184 24.39 7.08 46.97
CA GLU A 184 25.23 6.32 46.05
C GLU A 184 24.31 5.48 45.12
N PRO A 185 23.51 6.13 44.25
CA PRO A 185 22.57 5.45 43.40
C PRO A 185 23.27 4.82 42.19
N LEU A 186 22.64 3.81 41.59
CA LEU A 186 23.02 3.35 40.27
C LEU A 186 22.33 4.21 39.21
N GLU A 187 23.12 4.91 38.40
CA GLU A 187 22.61 5.76 37.32
C GLU A 187 22.81 5.06 35.98
N ILE A 188 21.71 4.72 35.28
CA ILE A 188 21.73 4.12 33.95
C ILE A 188 20.91 4.98 32.94
N GLU A 189 21.17 4.80 31.68
CA GLU A 189 20.25 5.30 30.63
C GLU A 189 19.36 4.15 30.17
N PHE A 190 18.08 4.25 30.40
CA PHE A 190 17.08 3.22 30.14
C PHE A 190 16.01 3.76 29.17
N LEU A 191 15.85 3.11 28.00
CA LEU A 191 14.94 3.58 26.93
C LEU A 191 15.18 5.07 26.58
N GLY A 192 16.46 5.48 26.51
CA GLY A 192 16.87 6.85 26.18
C GLY A 192 16.62 7.89 27.26
N ARG A 193 16.27 7.48 28.48
CA ARG A 193 16.09 8.36 29.64
C ARG A 193 17.02 7.98 30.77
N ALA A 194 17.46 8.96 31.53
CA ALA A 194 18.18 8.67 32.76
C ALA A 194 17.23 8.03 33.78
N LEU A 195 17.60 6.87 34.24
CA LEU A 195 16.97 6.13 35.32
C LEU A 195 17.96 6.02 36.46
N VAL A 196 17.61 6.58 37.62
CA VAL A 196 18.45 6.58 38.82
C VAL A 196 17.84 5.63 39.82
N ILE A 197 18.48 4.47 40.03
CA ILE A 197 18.05 3.45 41.00
C ILE A 197 18.57 3.84 42.35
N GLU A 198 17.68 4.21 43.27
CA GLU A 198 17.99 4.67 44.61
C GLU A 198 17.99 3.53 45.65
N SER A 199 17.25 2.46 45.38
CA SER A 199 17.26 1.25 46.20
C SER A 199 16.54 0.09 45.50
N VAL A 200 16.96 -1.13 45.79
CA VAL A 200 16.27 -2.38 45.43
C VAL A 200 15.79 -3.01 46.74
N GLN A 201 14.49 -3.21 46.86
CA GLN A 201 13.88 -3.73 48.09
C GLN A 201 13.86 -5.26 48.13
N ASP A 202 13.63 -5.87 46.97
CA ASP A 202 13.59 -7.32 46.78
C ASP A 202 13.83 -7.65 45.31
N ASP A 203 13.67 -8.91 44.93
CA ASP A 203 13.93 -9.42 43.59
C ASP A 203 13.02 -8.86 42.50
N THR A 204 11.93 -8.19 42.88
CA THR A 204 10.89 -7.69 42.01
C THR A 204 10.50 -6.22 42.24
N THR A 205 11.21 -5.55 43.15
CA THR A 205 10.83 -4.20 43.61
C THR A 205 12.04 -3.27 43.70
N PHE A 206 11.96 -2.12 43.05
CA PHE A 206 12.98 -1.08 43.16
C PHE A 206 12.36 0.32 43.33
N THR A 207 13.16 1.24 43.83
CA THR A 207 12.81 2.66 43.91
C THR A 207 13.72 3.45 42.98
N VAL A 208 13.11 4.19 42.08
CA VAL A 208 13.83 4.92 41.05
C VAL A 208 13.42 6.39 40.97
N ARG A 209 14.31 7.18 40.44
CA ARG A 209 14.15 8.58 40.12
C ARG A 209 14.38 8.77 38.60
N VAL A 210 13.54 9.56 37.94
CA VAL A 210 13.52 9.68 36.48
C VAL A 210 13.73 11.11 36.03
N GLY A 211 14.65 11.32 35.08
CA GLY A 211 14.86 12.60 34.40
C GLY A 211 14.81 12.46 32.87
N ASP A 212 14.29 13.48 32.19
CA ASP A 212 14.35 13.53 30.72
C ASP A 212 15.69 14.10 30.25
N LYS A 213 16.32 13.42 29.28
CA LYS A 213 17.60 13.79 28.68
C LYS A 213 17.38 14.67 27.45
N TYR A 214 18.02 15.82 27.41
CA TYR A 214 17.95 16.77 26.29
C TYR A 214 19.36 17.12 25.80
N THR A 215 19.61 16.99 24.52
CA THR A 215 20.80 17.53 23.86
C THR A 215 20.45 18.87 23.24
N LEU A 216 21.02 19.95 23.76
CA LEU A 216 20.74 21.30 23.34
C LEU A 216 22.00 21.97 22.82
N THR A 217 21.89 22.69 21.72
CA THR A 217 22.89 23.63 21.22
C THR A 217 22.63 25.01 21.85
N VAL A 218 23.65 25.83 21.98
CA VAL A 218 23.47 27.17 22.54
C VAL A 218 22.46 27.97 21.75
N GLY A 219 21.40 28.42 22.40
CA GLY A 219 20.24 29.09 21.83
C GLY A 219 18.99 28.20 21.78
N ASP A 220 19.14 26.89 21.83
CA ASP A 220 18.01 25.97 21.83
C ASP A 220 17.23 26.06 23.15
N SER A 221 15.94 25.73 23.05
CA SER A 221 15.01 25.71 24.17
C SER A 221 14.15 24.47 24.16
N VAL A 222 13.87 23.94 25.35
CA VAL A 222 12.93 22.82 25.55
C VAL A 222 11.89 23.23 26.60
N ARG A 223 10.67 22.71 26.44
CA ARG A 223 9.59 22.97 27.40
C ARG A 223 9.40 21.76 28.31
N VAL A 224 9.65 21.97 29.61
CA VAL A 224 9.56 20.93 30.63
C VAL A 224 8.74 21.44 31.82
N ALA A 225 7.78 20.65 32.31
CA ALA A 225 6.89 21.02 33.42
C ALA A 225 6.21 22.40 33.25
N GLY A 226 5.83 22.72 31.98
CA GLY A 226 5.17 23.99 31.64
C GLY A 226 6.12 25.19 31.55
N LYS A 227 7.43 25.04 31.78
CA LYS A 227 8.45 26.07 31.69
C LYS A 227 9.39 25.89 30.54
N THR A 228 9.92 26.97 30.01
CA THR A 228 10.89 26.97 28.92
C THR A 228 12.32 27.00 29.49
N VAL A 229 13.11 25.99 29.21
CA VAL A 229 14.53 25.90 29.56
C VAL A 229 15.34 26.20 28.32
N THR A 230 16.21 27.23 28.38
CA THR A 230 17.05 27.65 27.25
C THR A 230 18.53 27.47 27.62
N LEU A 231 19.33 26.81 26.77
CA LEU A 231 20.78 26.76 26.92
C LEU A 231 21.38 28.07 26.39
N LYS A 232 21.95 28.90 27.28
CA LYS A 232 22.54 30.20 26.94
C LYS A 232 24.03 30.11 26.62
N ASN A 233 24.76 29.20 27.27
CA ASN A 233 26.19 29.04 27.04
C ASN A 233 26.69 27.69 27.60
N VAL A 234 27.84 27.23 27.05
CA VAL A 234 28.65 26.16 27.59
C VAL A 234 30.07 26.71 27.75
N PHE A 235 30.65 26.52 28.91
CA PHE A 235 32.01 26.95 29.24
C PHE A 235 33.01 25.83 28.98
N SER A 236 34.26 26.17 28.73
CA SER A 236 35.33 25.19 28.53
C SER A 236 35.58 24.30 29.76
N SER A 237 35.09 24.69 30.94
CA SER A 237 35.12 23.91 32.18
C SER A 237 34.02 22.84 32.28
N GLY A 238 33.15 22.70 31.27
CA GLY A 238 31.98 21.83 31.31
C GLY A 238 30.77 22.40 32.05
N SER A 239 30.88 23.64 32.60
CA SER A 239 29.72 24.29 33.19
C SER A 239 28.79 24.82 32.11
N VAL A 240 27.49 24.74 32.35
CA VAL A 240 26.46 25.25 31.46
C VAL A 240 25.76 26.46 32.05
N PHE A 241 25.40 27.42 31.25
CA PHE A 241 24.58 28.57 31.61
C PHE A 241 23.20 28.42 31.00
N VAL A 242 22.19 28.32 31.85
CA VAL A 242 20.80 28.08 31.44
C VAL A 242 19.89 29.22 31.91
N ASP A 243 18.78 29.38 31.20
CA ASP A 243 17.69 30.27 31.53
C ASP A 243 16.39 29.46 31.61
N VAL A 244 15.62 29.65 32.67
CA VAL A 244 14.30 29.01 32.85
C VAL A 244 13.26 30.08 33.07
N ASP A 245 12.51 30.46 32.05
CA ASP A 245 11.52 31.57 32.09
C ASP A 245 12.06 32.82 32.75
N GLY A 246 13.29 33.25 32.39
CA GLY A 246 13.96 34.45 32.88
C GLY A 246 14.81 34.26 34.15
N ALA A 247 14.73 33.14 34.84
CA ALA A 247 15.65 32.81 35.94
C ALA A 247 16.89 32.09 35.38
N THR A 248 18.09 32.61 35.67
CA THR A 248 19.33 32.07 35.11
C THR A 248 20.21 31.40 36.18
N ALA A 249 20.96 30.38 35.77
CA ALA A 249 21.95 29.74 36.62
C ALA A 249 23.13 29.19 35.79
N THR A 250 24.34 29.17 36.43
CA THR A 250 25.47 28.38 35.93
C THR A 250 25.54 27.08 36.72
N ILE A 251 25.58 25.96 36.03
CA ILE A 251 25.59 24.62 36.65
C ILE A 251 26.83 23.88 36.17
N ALA A 252 27.64 23.39 37.07
CA ALA A 252 28.80 22.57 36.71
C ALA A 252 28.37 21.19 36.21
N GLN A 253 29.16 20.58 35.36
CA GLN A 253 28.94 19.22 34.89
C GLN A 253 28.80 18.26 36.10
N GLY A 254 27.83 17.37 36.06
CA GLY A 254 27.51 16.42 37.12
C GLY A 254 26.74 17.00 38.32
N GLN A 255 26.65 18.32 38.48
CA GLN A 255 25.93 18.95 39.58
C GLN A 255 24.45 19.20 39.23
N VAL A 256 23.56 19.00 40.20
CA VAL A 256 22.13 19.30 40.06
C VAL A 256 21.83 20.70 40.62
N ASN A 257 21.11 21.51 39.89
CA ASN A 257 20.60 22.80 40.39
C ASN A 257 19.12 22.93 40.05
N ARG A 258 18.35 23.51 40.97
CA ARG A 258 16.93 23.84 40.75
C ARG A 258 16.78 25.31 40.30
N VAL A 259 16.43 25.53 39.05
CA VAL A 259 16.27 26.84 38.47
C VAL A 259 14.79 27.09 38.20
N ASN A 260 14.19 28.08 38.80
CA ASN A 260 12.76 28.40 38.69
C ASN A 260 11.84 27.15 38.85
N GLY A 261 12.17 26.24 39.79
CA GLY A 261 11.37 25.06 40.08
C GLY A 261 11.70 23.82 39.21
N VAL A 262 12.50 23.97 38.17
CA VAL A 262 12.96 22.85 37.30
C VAL A 262 14.35 22.42 37.74
N LYS A 263 14.57 21.12 37.96
CA LYS A 263 15.91 20.58 38.24
C LYS A 263 16.63 20.33 36.91
N ILE A 264 17.90 20.73 36.86
CA ILE A 264 18.78 20.59 35.70
C ILE A 264 20.11 20.03 36.13
N LYS A 265 20.57 18.96 35.49
CA LYS A 265 21.89 18.34 35.66
C LYS A 265 22.60 18.25 34.32
N PRO A 266 23.69 18.97 34.05
CA PRO A 266 24.52 18.76 32.89
C PRO A 266 25.28 17.43 33.05
N ILE A 267 25.14 16.51 32.07
CA ILE A 267 25.78 15.20 32.08
C ILE A 267 26.97 15.12 31.13
N ASP A 268 26.88 15.84 29.99
CA ASP A 268 27.93 15.87 28.98
C ASP A 268 27.93 17.21 28.22
N TYR A 269 29.03 17.54 27.53
CA TYR A 269 29.15 18.77 26.78
C TYR A 269 30.13 18.69 25.63
N GLY A 270 29.87 19.48 24.57
CA GLY A 270 30.80 19.80 23.48
C GLY A 270 31.14 21.29 23.47
N TYR A 271 32.40 21.64 23.71
CA TYR A 271 32.86 23.02 23.67
C TYR A 271 33.49 23.35 22.33
N SER A 272 33.11 24.49 21.74
CA SER A 272 33.73 25.14 20.59
C SER A 272 34.07 26.58 20.90
N GLU A 273 35.07 27.16 20.24
CA GLU A 273 35.33 28.62 20.30
C GLU A 273 34.15 29.40 19.72
N VAL A 274 33.46 28.84 18.73
CA VAL A 274 32.21 29.39 18.18
C VAL A 274 31.09 29.07 19.13
N LYS A 275 30.45 30.10 19.69
CA LYS A 275 29.46 29.95 20.73
C LYS A 275 28.22 29.14 20.29
N GLU A 276 27.80 29.33 19.08
CA GLU A 276 26.61 28.70 18.48
C GLU A 276 26.80 27.22 18.20
N GLU A 277 28.02 26.70 18.19
CA GLU A 277 28.36 25.29 18.00
C GLU A 277 28.47 24.51 19.30
N ARG A 278 28.39 25.18 20.44
CA ARG A 278 28.50 24.55 21.76
C ARG A 278 27.24 23.78 22.08
N VAL A 279 27.41 22.56 22.56
CA VAL A 279 26.35 21.60 22.86
C VAL A 279 26.43 21.20 24.32
N ALA A 280 25.29 20.98 24.95
CA ALA A 280 25.22 20.34 26.26
C ALA A 280 24.17 19.25 26.28
N VAL A 281 24.45 18.17 26.97
CA VAL A 281 23.50 17.12 27.31
C VAL A 281 23.01 17.37 28.73
N LEU A 282 21.75 17.66 28.89
CA LEU A 282 21.13 18.04 30.14
C LEU A 282 20.06 17.04 30.56
N LEU A 283 20.05 16.63 31.81
CA LEU A 283 18.87 16.02 32.44
C LEU A 283 18.01 17.14 33.00
N ILE A 284 16.74 17.22 32.57
CA ILE A 284 15.82 18.29 32.96
C ILE A 284 14.49 17.65 33.38
N GLY A 285 13.93 18.04 34.54
CA GLY A 285 12.61 17.57 34.95
C GLY A 285 12.30 17.81 36.43
N GLU A 286 11.12 17.42 36.86
CA GLU A 286 10.79 17.20 38.26
C GLU A 286 11.19 15.77 38.62
N GLU A 287 12.16 15.63 39.49
CA GLU A 287 12.53 14.31 40.04
C GLU A 287 11.41 13.82 40.95
N THR A 288 10.69 12.79 40.52
CA THR A 288 9.80 12.04 41.39
C THR A 288 10.44 10.69 41.68
N THR A 289 10.84 10.50 42.93
CA THR A 289 11.19 9.17 43.44
C THR A 289 9.91 8.36 43.56
N LYS A 290 9.89 7.19 42.94
CA LYS A 290 8.75 6.27 42.95
C LYS A 290 9.22 4.82 43.07
N GLN A 291 8.52 4.08 43.90
CA GLN A 291 8.66 2.63 43.95
C GLN A 291 7.84 1.98 42.84
N TYR A 292 8.44 1.05 42.13
CA TYR A 292 7.80 0.20 41.15
C TYR A 292 8.02 -1.26 41.50
N ARG A 293 7.06 -2.07 41.15
CA ARG A 293 7.08 -3.52 41.29
C ARG A 293 6.97 -4.15 39.92
N ASP A 294 7.33 -5.39 39.84
CA ASP A 294 7.06 -6.25 38.70
C ASP A 294 5.58 -6.18 38.29
N GLY A 295 5.29 -5.99 36.98
CA GLY A 295 3.97 -5.77 36.45
C GLY A 295 3.36 -4.38 36.64
N ASP A 296 4.03 -3.45 37.36
CA ASP A 296 3.53 -2.07 37.46
C ASP A 296 3.65 -1.34 36.09
N PRO A 297 2.71 -0.43 35.79
CA PRO A 297 2.79 0.42 34.59
C PRO A 297 4.12 1.16 34.48
N TYR A 298 4.74 1.10 33.30
CA TYR A 298 5.96 1.85 33.00
C TYR A 298 5.73 3.35 33.18
N ILE A 299 6.81 4.10 33.25
CA ILE A 299 6.80 5.56 33.49
C ILE A 299 6.02 6.29 32.41
N GLY A 300 4.94 6.96 32.81
CA GLY A 300 4.07 7.72 31.89
C GLY A 300 2.89 6.96 31.33
N GLU A 301 2.83 5.65 31.55
CA GLU A 301 1.68 4.82 31.12
C GLU A 301 0.44 5.08 31.98
N ASP A 302 -0.73 4.79 31.41
CA ASP A 302 -2.00 4.82 32.15
C ASP A 302 -2.03 3.74 33.24
N LYS A 303 -2.50 4.11 34.43
CA LYS A 303 -2.50 3.20 35.57
C LYS A 303 -3.49 2.03 35.47
N ASN A 304 -4.54 2.19 34.68
CA ASN A 304 -5.62 1.22 34.59
C ASN A 304 -5.58 0.40 33.30
N ASN A 305 -4.89 0.92 32.28
CA ASN A 305 -4.77 0.28 30.98
C ASN A 305 -3.41 0.64 30.35
N PRO A 306 -2.30 0.17 30.94
CA PRO A 306 -0.97 0.44 30.41
C PRO A 306 -0.75 -0.30 29.10
N ASN A 307 0.04 0.27 28.19
CA ASN A 307 0.56 -0.48 27.06
C ASN A 307 1.86 -1.21 27.43
N TRP A 308 2.58 -0.65 28.38
CA TRP A 308 3.90 -1.17 28.78
C TRP A 308 4.00 -1.27 30.30
N VAL A 309 4.55 -2.38 30.78
CA VAL A 309 4.75 -2.68 32.20
C VAL A 309 6.20 -3.04 32.48
N TRP A 310 6.61 -2.90 33.72
CA TRP A 310 7.91 -3.34 34.19
C TRP A 310 7.96 -4.87 34.32
N ASP A 311 9.03 -5.50 33.77
CA ASP A 311 9.46 -6.86 34.13
C ASP A 311 10.76 -6.75 34.97
N LEU A 312 10.60 -6.89 36.27
CA LEU A 312 11.65 -6.70 37.28
C LEU A 312 12.09 -8.02 37.93
N ALA A 313 11.65 -9.16 37.40
CA ALA A 313 12.07 -10.45 37.97
C ALA A 313 13.58 -10.66 37.83
N GLY A 314 14.24 -10.91 38.94
CA GLY A 314 15.68 -11.20 38.99
C GLY A 314 16.58 -10.01 39.33
N LEU A 315 16.08 -8.94 39.95
CA LEU A 315 16.89 -7.77 40.35
C LEU A 315 18.01 -8.12 41.36
N THR A 316 17.86 -9.17 42.14
CA THR A 316 18.87 -9.59 43.15
C THR A 316 19.74 -10.74 42.65
N THR A 317 19.69 -11.10 41.39
CA THR A 317 20.57 -12.10 40.76
C THR A 317 21.98 -11.54 40.56
N TYR A 318 22.95 -12.41 40.26
CA TYR A 318 24.34 -11.98 40.01
C TYR A 318 24.48 -11.10 38.75
N THR A 319 23.67 -11.34 37.74
CA THR A 319 23.60 -10.56 36.50
C THR A 319 22.16 -10.10 36.29
N PRO A 320 21.74 -9.04 37.02
CA PRO A 320 20.37 -8.58 36.96
C PRO A 320 20.03 -8.05 35.57
N THR A 321 18.78 -8.17 35.23
CA THR A 321 18.22 -7.59 33.98
C THR A 321 17.03 -6.74 34.34
N ILE A 322 16.97 -5.53 33.80
CA ILE A 322 15.83 -4.62 33.96
C ILE A 322 15.11 -4.58 32.63
N ARG A 323 13.78 -4.91 32.61
CA ARG A 323 12.99 -5.00 31.39
C ARG A 323 11.73 -4.18 31.46
N VAL A 324 11.22 -3.91 30.27
CA VAL A 324 9.85 -3.41 30.03
C VAL A 324 9.24 -4.26 28.93
N GLU A 325 8.00 -4.70 29.14
CA GLU A 325 7.27 -5.57 28.21
C GLU A 325 5.89 -5.01 27.89
N ASN A 326 5.32 -5.44 26.75
CA ASN A 326 3.97 -5.01 26.37
C ASN A 326 2.90 -5.72 27.19
N ASP A 327 1.91 -4.97 27.71
CA ASP A 327 0.71 -5.51 28.38
C ASP A 327 -0.50 -5.68 27.44
N PHE A 328 -0.42 -5.15 26.22
CA PHE A 328 -1.48 -5.29 25.22
C PHE A 328 -1.37 -6.61 24.46
N ILE A 329 -2.54 -7.06 23.97
CA ILE A 329 -2.67 -8.13 22.97
C ILE A 329 -3.22 -7.52 21.71
N LYS A 330 -2.64 -7.85 20.57
CA LYS A 330 -3.14 -7.52 19.23
C LYS A 330 -3.19 -8.79 18.41
N ASP A 331 -4.38 -9.31 18.25
CA ASP A 331 -4.67 -10.56 17.56
C ASP A 331 -5.93 -10.42 16.69
N ASP A 332 -6.41 -11.51 16.13
CA ASP A 332 -7.61 -11.60 15.30
C ASP A 332 -8.89 -11.03 15.93
N TYR A 333 -8.94 -10.96 17.26
CA TYR A 333 -10.13 -10.52 18.01
C TYR A 333 -10.06 -9.06 18.43
N THR A 334 -8.99 -8.36 18.09
CA THR A 334 -8.79 -6.95 18.50
C THR A 334 -9.23 -5.99 17.40
N ASP A 335 -9.75 -4.84 17.80
CA ASP A 335 -10.00 -3.72 16.90
C ASP A 335 -8.67 -3.06 16.46
N ASN A 336 -8.61 -2.63 15.20
CA ASN A 336 -7.47 -1.93 14.63
C ASN A 336 -6.13 -2.66 14.77
N PRO A 337 -5.99 -3.87 14.24
CA PRO A 337 -4.72 -4.58 14.22
C PRO A 337 -3.67 -3.80 13.43
N VAL A 338 -2.39 -3.98 13.75
CA VAL A 338 -1.27 -3.37 13.01
C VAL A 338 -1.14 -4.03 11.65
N THR A 339 -1.22 -3.23 10.60
CA THR A 339 -1.04 -3.65 9.20
C THR A 339 0.14 -2.93 8.56
N TYR A 340 0.40 -3.17 7.28
CA TYR A 340 1.55 -2.57 6.58
C TYR A 340 1.56 -1.03 6.67
N GLY A 341 2.75 -0.48 6.89
CA GLY A 341 2.98 0.94 7.16
C GLY A 341 2.75 1.35 8.62
N GLN A 342 2.44 0.42 9.52
CA GLN A 342 2.19 0.68 10.94
C GLN A 342 3.19 -0.04 11.84
N CYS A 343 3.34 0.43 13.08
CA CYS A 343 4.34 -0.06 14.02
C CYS A 343 3.79 -0.19 15.44
N TYR A 344 4.33 -1.14 16.19
CA TYR A 344 4.35 -1.12 17.64
C TYR A 344 5.52 -0.26 18.10
N VAL A 345 5.26 0.71 18.95
CA VAL A 345 6.25 1.69 19.38
C VAL A 345 6.58 1.47 20.85
N PHE A 346 7.86 1.27 21.15
CA PHE A 346 8.36 1.17 22.51
C PHE A 346 8.29 2.51 23.26
N PRO A 347 8.26 2.51 24.59
CA PRO A 347 8.23 3.73 25.37
C PRO A 347 9.31 4.73 24.92
N ASN A 348 9.00 6.00 25.02
CA ASN A 348 9.86 7.11 24.59
C ASN A 348 10.20 7.12 23.09
N ASN A 349 9.48 6.34 22.26
CA ASN A 349 9.81 6.11 20.84
C ASN A 349 11.26 5.58 20.67
N TYR A 350 11.72 4.79 21.60
CA TYR A 350 13.08 4.29 21.63
C TYR A 350 13.36 3.25 20.55
N ALA A 351 12.41 2.33 20.35
CA ALA A 351 12.45 1.31 19.32
C ALA A 351 11.06 1.13 18.70
N ARG A 352 10.98 0.45 17.55
CA ARG A 352 9.71 0.17 16.86
C ARG A 352 9.80 -1.18 16.15
N VAL A 353 8.71 -1.95 16.19
CA VAL A 353 8.53 -3.17 15.40
C VAL A 353 7.42 -2.89 14.39
N CYS A 354 7.74 -2.91 13.12
CA CYS A 354 6.87 -2.44 12.04
C CYS A 354 6.59 -3.54 11.02
N LEU A 355 5.34 -3.65 10.59
CA LEU A 355 5.00 -4.29 9.33
C LEU A 355 5.17 -3.24 8.23
N ASP A 356 6.32 -3.24 7.54
CA ASP A 356 6.70 -2.18 6.59
C ASP A 356 5.88 -2.26 5.30
N SER A 357 5.92 -3.42 4.64
CA SER A 357 5.30 -3.63 3.33
C SER A 357 5.10 -5.11 3.04
N LEU A 358 4.46 -5.41 1.91
CA LEU A 358 4.42 -6.75 1.32
C LEU A 358 5.42 -6.83 0.17
N THR A 359 6.01 -8.01 -0.06
CA THR A 359 7.03 -8.20 -1.09
C THR A 359 6.47 -8.18 -2.51
N VAL A 360 5.17 -8.43 -2.69
CA VAL A 360 4.51 -8.50 -4.01
C VAL A 360 3.33 -7.56 -4.05
N ASN A 361 3.31 -6.68 -5.07
CA ASN A 361 2.25 -5.70 -5.31
C ASN A 361 1.56 -5.87 -6.66
N SER A 362 2.02 -6.82 -7.49
CA SER A 362 1.43 -7.07 -8.80
C SER A 362 0.63 -8.37 -8.78
N TYR A 363 -0.62 -8.26 -9.23
CA TYR A 363 -1.58 -9.36 -9.27
C TYR A 363 -2.18 -9.48 -10.65
N GLN A 364 -2.55 -10.70 -11.03
CA GLN A 364 -3.31 -10.99 -12.22
C GLN A 364 -4.61 -11.66 -11.86
N GLU A 365 -5.70 -11.24 -12.53
CA GLU A 365 -7.02 -11.85 -12.34
C GLU A 365 -7.08 -13.22 -13.04
N TYR A 366 -7.68 -14.19 -12.35
CA TYR A 366 -8.11 -15.48 -12.88
C TYR A 366 -9.57 -15.69 -12.55
N GLN A 367 -10.28 -16.33 -13.47
CA GLN A 367 -11.69 -16.67 -13.29
C GLN A 367 -11.88 -18.16 -13.50
N VAL A 368 -12.63 -18.79 -12.61
CA VAL A 368 -13.14 -20.14 -12.79
C VAL A 368 -14.65 -20.05 -12.80
N SER A 369 -15.30 -20.49 -13.87
CA SER A 369 -16.75 -20.34 -14.02
C SER A 369 -17.39 -21.51 -14.75
N LEU A 370 -18.71 -21.67 -14.55
CA LEU A 370 -19.51 -22.60 -15.32
C LEU A 370 -20.07 -21.86 -16.55
N GLU A 371 -19.65 -22.31 -17.72
CA GLU A 371 -20.10 -21.75 -18.99
C GLU A 371 -21.00 -22.70 -19.75
N THR A 372 -22.01 -22.14 -20.41
CA THR A 372 -22.97 -22.92 -21.21
C THR A 372 -22.96 -22.45 -22.66
N GLY A 373 -23.23 -23.36 -23.59
CA GLY A 373 -23.29 -23.02 -25.00
C GLY A 373 -21.92 -22.88 -25.68
N VAL A 374 -20.87 -23.42 -25.09
CA VAL A 374 -19.52 -23.39 -25.65
C VAL A 374 -19.43 -24.31 -26.85
N ASP A 375 -18.97 -23.81 -27.99
CA ASP A 375 -18.78 -24.60 -29.21
C ASP A 375 -17.39 -25.24 -29.25
N LEU A 376 -17.34 -26.55 -29.00
CA LEU A 376 -16.13 -27.40 -29.05
C LEU A 376 -16.02 -28.20 -30.35
N SER A 377 -16.95 -28.02 -31.30
CA SER A 377 -17.08 -28.86 -32.51
C SER A 377 -15.87 -28.83 -33.42
N ASN A 378 -15.16 -27.71 -33.51
CA ASN A 378 -13.92 -27.56 -34.27
C ASN A 378 -12.79 -28.46 -33.76
N ALA A 379 -12.87 -28.89 -32.48
CA ALA A 379 -11.88 -29.76 -31.85
C ALA A 379 -12.43 -31.15 -31.50
N GLY A 380 -13.56 -31.54 -32.11
CA GLY A 380 -14.16 -32.86 -31.97
C GLY A 380 -15.10 -33.03 -30.77
N GLY A 381 -15.42 -31.97 -30.05
CA GLY A 381 -16.42 -31.92 -28.98
C GLY A 381 -17.82 -31.52 -29.47
N PRO A 382 -18.80 -31.34 -28.56
CA PRO A 382 -20.14 -30.90 -28.91
C PRO A 382 -20.17 -29.39 -29.27
N SER A 383 -21.16 -28.97 -30.06
CA SER A 383 -21.36 -27.56 -30.46
C SER A 383 -22.08 -26.72 -29.39
N ASN A 384 -22.58 -27.35 -28.33
CA ASN A 384 -23.31 -26.68 -27.23
C ASN A 384 -22.90 -27.33 -25.89
N ALA A 385 -21.63 -27.16 -25.53
CA ALA A 385 -21.07 -27.76 -24.34
C ALA A 385 -21.38 -26.93 -23.09
N LYS A 386 -21.53 -27.60 -21.95
CA LYS A 386 -21.49 -27.03 -20.60
C LYS A 386 -20.14 -27.41 -19.99
N VAL A 387 -19.35 -26.44 -19.61
CA VAL A 387 -17.94 -26.63 -19.25
C VAL A 387 -17.58 -25.82 -18.00
N ILE A 388 -16.58 -26.28 -17.24
CA ILE A 388 -15.86 -25.41 -16.32
C ILE A 388 -14.81 -24.67 -17.15
N MET A 389 -14.82 -23.35 -17.12
CA MET A 389 -13.86 -22.50 -17.78
C MET A 389 -12.84 -21.97 -16.74
N ILE A 390 -11.57 -22.08 -17.04
CA ILE A 390 -10.48 -21.41 -16.33
C ILE A 390 -9.93 -20.37 -17.29
N LYS A 391 -9.96 -19.09 -16.88
CA LYS A 391 -9.56 -17.96 -17.73
C LYS A 391 -8.65 -16.99 -16.98
N SER A 392 -7.64 -16.47 -17.68
CA SER A 392 -6.79 -15.36 -17.24
C SER A 392 -7.05 -14.12 -18.09
N PRO A 393 -8.05 -13.27 -17.77
CA PRO A 393 -8.46 -12.16 -18.62
C PRO A 393 -7.31 -11.21 -18.93
N GLY A 394 -7.06 -10.97 -20.23
CA GLY A 394 -6.00 -10.05 -20.67
C GLY A 394 -4.58 -10.63 -20.67
N ALA A 395 -4.40 -11.87 -20.19
CA ALA A 395 -3.10 -12.56 -20.20
C ALA A 395 -3.16 -13.76 -21.16
N ARG A 396 -2.82 -13.56 -22.42
CA ARG A 396 -2.91 -14.58 -23.47
C ARG A 396 -2.14 -15.88 -23.16
N GLU A 397 -1.13 -15.80 -22.33
CA GLU A 397 -0.29 -16.91 -21.91
C GLU A 397 -0.38 -17.17 -20.40
N GLY A 398 -1.45 -16.70 -19.75
CA GLY A 398 -1.64 -16.75 -18.30
C GLY A 398 -1.85 -18.17 -17.73
N LEU A 399 -2.11 -19.14 -18.60
CA LEU A 399 -2.26 -20.56 -18.25
C LEU A 399 -1.35 -21.40 -19.14
N GLN A 400 -0.63 -22.33 -18.52
CA GLN A 400 0.18 -23.32 -19.23
C GLN A 400 -0.43 -24.70 -19.04
N GLU A 401 -0.88 -25.30 -20.13
CA GLU A 401 -1.56 -26.59 -20.12
C GLU A 401 -0.53 -27.75 -20.18
N LEU A 402 -0.78 -28.84 -19.45
CA LEU A 402 0.13 -29.99 -19.34
C LEU A 402 -0.47 -31.32 -19.79
N VAL A 403 -1.73 -31.34 -20.17
CA VAL A 403 -2.39 -32.57 -20.58
C VAL A 403 -1.69 -33.15 -21.81
N SER A 404 -1.43 -34.46 -21.80
CA SER A 404 -0.75 -35.19 -22.90
C SER A 404 0.73 -34.81 -23.13
N GLY A 405 1.39 -34.11 -22.20
CA GLY A 405 2.81 -33.75 -22.32
C GLY A 405 3.09 -32.64 -23.33
N ASN A 406 2.07 -31.97 -23.82
CA ASN A 406 2.19 -30.79 -24.65
C ASN A 406 2.10 -29.52 -23.76
N ASN A 407 3.01 -28.62 -23.98
CA ASN A 407 3.09 -27.34 -23.25
C ASN A 407 2.40 -26.27 -24.08
N TYR A 408 1.11 -26.03 -23.83
CA TYR A 408 0.38 -24.95 -24.48
C TYR A 408 0.21 -23.79 -23.52
N ARG A 409 0.51 -22.59 -23.98
CA ARG A 409 0.21 -21.36 -23.24
C ARG A 409 -1.09 -20.76 -23.79
N THR A 410 -2.01 -20.44 -22.92
CA THR A 410 -3.34 -19.98 -23.31
C THR A 410 -3.92 -18.98 -22.30
N GLU A 411 -4.88 -18.20 -22.76
CA GLU A 411 -5.73 -17.38 -21.87
C GLU A 411 -6.88 -18.20 -21.26
N THR A 412 -7.33 -19.26 -21.93
CA THR A 412 -8.58 -19.94 -21.57
C THR A 412 -8.50 -21.45 -21.76
N ILE A 413 -8.91 -22.18 -20.72
CA ILE A 413 -9.04 -23.64 -20.71
C ILE A 413 -10.49 -23.99 -20.42
N TYR A 414 -11.02 -25.00 -21.10
CA TYR A 414 -12.35 -25.56 -20.89
C TYR A 414 -12.25 -27.02 -20.47
N LEU A 415 -12.91 -27.35 -19.35
CA LEU A 415 -13.05 -28.72 -18.85
C LEU A 415 -14.46 -29.21 -19.20
N TYR A 416 -14.53 -30.23 -20.06
CA TYR A 416 -15.79 -30.83 -20.52
C TYR A 416 -15.97 -32.21 -19.89
N TYR A 417 -17.07 -32.39 -19.15
CA TYR A 417 -17.43 -33.67 -18.59
C TYR A 417 -17.86 -34.64 -19.70
N ASN A 418 -17.13 -35.72 -19.90
CA ASN A 418 -17.46 -36.75 -20.88
C ASN A 418 -18.00 -38.03 -20.23
N SER A 419 -17.50 -38.38 -19.03
CA SER A 419 -17.98 -39.47 -18.20
C SER A 419 -17.48 -39.34 -16.77
N SER A 420 -17.98 -40.13 -15.84
CA SER A 420 -17.60 -40.10 -14.44
C SER A 420 -16.10 -40.35 -14.16
N ALA A 421 -15.36 -40.89 -15.13
CA ALA A 421 -13.92 -41.10 -15.02
C ALA A 421 -13.12 -40.29 -16.04
N ASN A 422 -13.75 -39.47 -16.85
CA ASN A 422 -13.09 -38.80 -17.97
C ASN A 422 -13.59 -37.36 -18.16
N VAL A 423 -12.69 -36.43 -18.02
CA VAL A 423 -12.90 -35.02 -18.36
C VAL A 423 -11.98 -34.64 -19.52
N GLU A 424 -12.57 -34.15 -20.59
CA GLU A 424 -11.81 -33.66 -21.74
C GLU A 424 -11.39 -32.22 -21.55
N VAL A 425 -10.15 -31.92 -21.92
CA VAL A 425 -9.55 -30.59 -21.79
C VAL A 425 -9.43 -29.95 -23.16
N TYR A 426 -9.93 -28.73 -23.27
CA TYR A 426 -9.82 -27.89 -24.46
C TYR A 426 -9.21 -26.54 -24.07
N TYR A 427 -8.60 -25.87 -25.02
CA TYR A 427 -8.00 -24.55 -24.83
C TYR A 427 -8.21 -23.64 -26.05
N LEU A 428 -8.06 -22.34 -25.87
CA LEU A 428 -8.01 -21.38 -26.97
C LEU A 428 -6.57 -21.18 -27.43
N ASP A 429 -6.30 -21.39 -28.71
CA ASP A 429 -5.01 -21.07 -29.30
C ASP A 429 -4.84 -19.53 -29.52
N SER A 430 -3.66 -19.13 -29.98
CA SER A 430 -3.34 -17.71 -30.25
C SER A 430 -4.26 -17.02 -31.27
N ASN A 431 -5.03 -17.80 -32.02
CA ASN A 431 -6.02 -17.33 -33.01
C ASN A 431 -7.46 -17.37 -32.46
N ASN A 432 -7.63 -17.57 -31.15
CA ASN A 432 -8.93 -17.75 -30.49
C ASN A 432 -9.71 -18.97 -31.04
N LYS A 433 -9.01 -19.99 -31.54
CA LYS A 433 -9.64 -21.22 -32.02
C LYS A 433 -9.54 -22.29 -30.94
N VAL A 434 -10.65 -23.00 -30.69
CA VAL A 434 -10.70 -24.12 -29.77
C VAL A 434 -9.87 -25.27 -30.29
N GLN A 435 -8.98 -25.80 -29.45
CA GLN A 435 -8.16 -26.97 -29.67
C GLN A 435 -8.40 -27.98 -28.54
N LYS A 436 -8.27 -29.27 -28.81
CA LYS A 436 -8.34 -30.31 -27.79
C LYS A 436 -6.93 -30.63 -27.29
N ALA A 437 -6.69 -30.47 -26.00
CA ALA A 437 -5.46 -30.82 -25.36
C ALA A 437 -5.39 -32.34 -25.08
N GLY A 438 -6.47 -32.94 -24.59
CA GLY A 438 -6.54 -34.35 -24.25
C GLY A 438 -7.70 -34.69 -23.33
N SER A 439 -7.51 -35.76 -22.57
CA SER A 439 -8.48 -36.25 -21.59
C SER A 439 -7.77 -36.59 -20.28
N LEU A 440 -8.42 -36.28 -19.16
CA LEU A 440 -7.96 -36.59 -17.82
C LEU A 440 -8.69 -37.79 -17.26
N ASP A 441 -7.95 -38.76 -16.70
CA ASP A 441 -8.52 -39.84 -15.88
C ASP A 441 -8.71 -39.33 -14.46
N THR A 442 -9.90 -38.82 -14.16
CA THR A 442 -10.22 -38.12 -12.92
C THR A 442 -10.45 -39.03 -11.70
N ASN A 443 -10.31 -40.37 -11.85
CA ASN A 443 -10.30 -41.28 -10.69
C ASN A 443 -9.09 -41.04 -9.77
N THR A 444 -8.10 -40.32 -10.27
CA THR A 444 -6.95 -39.83 -9.51
C THR A 444 -6.79 -38.32 -9.77
N THR A 445 -6.13 -37.61 -8.86
CA THR A 445 -5.83 -36.18 -9.03
C THR A 445 -4.98 -35.95 -10.27
N GLN A 446 -5.42 -35.08 -11.15
CA GLN A 446 -4.78 -34.76 -12.42
C GLN A 446 -4.42 -33.27 -12.48
N ASN A 447 -3.23 -32.97 -12.95
CA ASN A 447 -2.84 -31.61 -13.27
C ASN A 447 -3.60 -31.11 -14.51
N VAL A 448 -4.25 -29.98 -14.41
CA VAL A 448 -5.00 -29.33 -15.49
C VAL A 448 -4.13 -28.26 -16.16
N ALA A 449 -3.65 -27.32 -15.37
CA ALA A 449 -2.87 -26.19 -15.86
C ALA A 449 -2.00 -25.60 -14.76
N TYR A 450 -0.83 -25.10 -15.13
CA TYR A 450 -0.06 -24.20 -14.31
C TYR A 450 -0.55 -22.75 -14.49
N VAL A 451 -0.49 -21.97 -13.42
CA VAL A 451 -0.57 -20.51 -13.50
C VAL A 451 0.74 -20.00 -14.08
N ASN A 452 0.66 -19.25 -15.16
CA ASN A 452 1.84 -18.70 -15.85
C ASN A 452 1.80 -17.17 -15.78
N TYR A 453 2.25 -16.62 -14.67
CA TYR A 453 2.29 -15.16 -14.48
C TYR A 453 3.52 -14.58 -15.18
N GLN A 454 3.32 -13.81 -16.27
CA GLN A 454 4.38 -13.07 -16.99
C GLN A 454 5.67 -13.91 -17.26
N ASP A 455 5.52 -15.18 -17.56
CA ASP A 455 6.61 -16.14 -17.81
C ASP A 455 7.56 -16.44 -16.62
N THR A 456 7.26 -15.95 -15.42
CA THR A 456 8.27 -15.96 -14.36
C THR A 456 8.21 -17.18 -13.43
N LYS A 457 7.04 -17.76 -13.19
CA LYS A 457 6.91 -18.87 -12.22
C LYS A 457 5.82 -19.88 -12.58
N ALA A 458 5.83 -20.34 -13.83
CA ALA A 458 5.01 -21.48 -14.20
C ALA A 458 5.35 -22.69 -13.33
N GLY A 459 4.39 -23.16 -12.55
CA GLY A 459 4.52 -24.36 -11.75
C GLY A 459 4.46 -24.19 -10.23
N ASP A 460 4.50 -22.94 -9.71
CA ASP A 460 4.30 -22.72 -8.29
C ASP A 460 2.84 -22.91 -7.87
N LEU A 461 1.90 -22.50 -8.72
CA LEU A 461 0.47 -22.71 -8.54
C LEU A 461 -0.08 -23.58 -9.66
N THR A 462 -0.80 -24.64 -9.31
CA THR A 462 -1.33 -25.60 -10.28
C THR A 462 -2.82 -25.85 -10.08
N PHE A 463 -3.60 -25.69 -11.15
CA PHE A 463 -4.98 -26.20 -11.13
C PHE A 463 -4.97 -27.72 -11.27
N LYS A 464 -5.56 -28.41 -10.30
CA LYS A 464 -5.71 -29.87 -10.26
C LYS A 464 -7.18 -30.26 -10.22
N LEU A 465 -7.53 -31.37 -10.85
CA LEU A 465 -8.90 -31.88 -10.86
C LEU A 465 -8.94 -33.35 -10.40
N VAL A 466 -9.93 -33.67 -9.59
CA VAL A 466 -10.23 -35.03 -9.14
C VAL A 466 -11.72 -35.26 -9.04
N ASN A 467 -12.18 -36.46 -9.37
CA ASN A 467 -13.53 -36.93 -9.07
C ASN A 467 -13.60 -37.36 -7.60
N THR A 468 -14.34 -36.60 -6.79
CA THR A 468 -14.45 -36.86 -5.36
C THR A 468 -15.60 -37.81 -5.02
N THR A 469 -16.69 -37.74 -5.81
CA THR A 469 -17.84 -38.64 -5.71
C THR A 469 -18.43 -38.88 -7.09
N SER A 470 -19.38 -39.81 -7.23
CA SER A 470 -20.06 -40.03 -8.51
C SER A 470 -20.74 -38.80 -9.12
N THR A 471 -20.94 -37.74 -8.33
CA THR A 471 -21.65 -36.53 -8.72
C THR A 471 -20.87 -35.24 -8.39
N SER A 472 -19.62 -35.33 -7.92
CA SER A 472 -18.84 -34.18 -7.49
C SER A 472 -17.39 -34.26 -7.97
N TYR A 473 -16.87 -33.14 -8.41
CA TYR A 473 -15.47 -32.92 -8.81
C TYR A 473 -14.89 -31.77 -7.99
N THR A 474 -13.67 -31.95 -7.51
CA THR A 474 -12.93 -30.88 -6.86
C THR A 474 -11.86 -30.37 -7.81
N LEU A 475 -11.96 -29.09 -8.15
CA LEU A 475 -10.91 -28.32 -8.81
C LEU A 475 -10.15 -27.56 -7.72
N THR A 476 -8.88 -27.81 -7.60
CA THR A 476 -8.02 -27.19 -6.58
C THR A 476 -7.00 -26.29 -7.24
N LEU A 477 -6.84 -25.07 -6.75
CA LEU A 477 -5.64 -24.29 -6.97
C LEU A 477 -4.65 -24.67 -5.87
N ASP A 478 -3.71 -25.53 -6.26
CA ASP A 478 -2.69 -26.14 -5.40
C ASP A 478 -1.50 -25.19 -5.30
N ALA A 479 -1.15 -24.81 -4.10
CA ALA A 479 -0.02 -23.94 -3.79
C ALA A 479 1.11 -24.72 -3.09
N PRO A 480 2.34 -24.18 -3.06
CA PRO A 480 3.43 -24.76 -2.28
C PRO A 480 3.05 -24.95 -0.81
N GLY A 481 3.34 -26.11 -0.25
CA GLY A 481 2.97 -26.45 1.12
C GLY A 481 1.57 -27.09 1.19
N SER A 482 0.70 -26.56 2.03
CA SER A 482 -0.68 -27.03 2.24
C SER A 482 -1.72 -25.93 2.07
N ASP A 483 -1.39 -24.90 1.33
CA ASP A 483 -2.23 -23.70 1.14
C ASP A 483 -3.17 -23.83 -0.08
N ASP A 484 -3.99 -24.86 -0.07
CA ASP A 484 -4.84 -25.21 -1.21
C ASP A 484 -6.19 -24.48 -1.18
N LEU A 485 -6.60 -23.93 -2.33
CA LEU A 485 -7.94 -23.42 -2.56
C LEU A 485 -8.76 -24.40 -3.38
N SER A 486 -9.76 -25.00 -2.79
CA SER A 486 -10.60 -26.03 -3.41
C SER A 486 -11.99 -25.50 -3.78
N MET A 487 -12.43 -25.88 -4.99
CA MET A 487 -13.73 -25.54 -5.57
C MET A 487 -14.44 -26.85 -5.95
N THR A 488 -15.55 -27.16 -5.30
CA THR A 488 -16.32 -28.37 -5.56
C THR A 488 -17.43 -28.10 -6.57
N TRP A 489 -17.41 -28.83 -7.67
CA TRP A 489 -18.36 -28.75 -8.79
C TRP A 489 -19.27 -29.97 -8.81
N THR A 490 -20.56 -29.75 -8.88
CA THR A 490 -21.54 -30.84 -9.01
C THR A 490 -21.71 -31.26 -10.46
N VAL A 491 -22.16 -32.52 -10.65
CA VAL A 491 -22.55 -33.07 -11.96
C VAL A 491 -24.00 -33.49 -11.90
N SER A 492 -24.78 -33.11 -12.91
CA SER A 492 -26.18 -33.54 -13.08
C SER A 492 -26.39 -34.04 -14.50
N GLY A 493 -26.82 -35.31 -14.65
CA GLY A 493 -26.85 -35.97 -15.93
C GLY A 493 -25.45 -36.15 -16.49
N ASP A 494 -25.24 -35.71 -17.73
CA ASP A 494 -23.96 -35.85 -18.45
C ASP A 494 -23.19 -34.51 -18.54
N ALA A 495 -23.31 -33.63 -17.55
CA ALA A 495 -22.67 -32.33 -17.58
C ALA A 495 -22.36 -31.77 -16.17
N PHE A 496 -21.34 -30.93 -16.07
CA PHE A 496 -21.17 -30.06 -14.89
C PHE A 496 -22.41 -29.21 -14.68
N ASN A 497 -22.79 -28.98 -13.42
CA ASN A 497 -24.05 -28.32 -13.11
C ASN A 497 -23.90 -27.00 -12.33
N SER A 498 -23.23 -27.01 -11.19
CA SER A 498 -23.07 -25.83 -10.32
C SER A 498 -21.82 -25.94 -9.49
N LEU A 499 -21.37 -24.82 -8.97
CA LEU A 499 -20.37 -24.74 -7.92
C LEU A 499 -21.05 -25.06 -6.60
N GLY A 500 -20.74 -26.23 -6.02
CA GLY A 500 -21.29 -26.69 -4.76
C GLY A 500 -22.77 -27.02 -4.78
N SER A 501 -23.43 -26.99 -3.60
CA SER A 501 -24.88 -27.17 -3.46
C SER A 501 -25.59 -25.83 -3.55
N SER A 502 -26.83 -25.84 -4.03
CA SER A 502 -27.67 -24.64 -4.14
C SER A 502 -28.17 -24.09 -2.80
N GLU A 503 -27.93 -24.79 -1.72
CA GLU A 503 -28.33 -24.39 -0.35
C GLU A 503 -27.08 -23.94 0.40
N ARG A 504 -27.06 -22.68 0.77
CA ARG A 504 -26.01 -22.03 1.57
C ARG A 504 -26.09 -22.44 3.05
N ASP A 505 -25.98 -23.70 3.32
CA ASP A 505 -25.89 -24.16 4.70
C ASP A 505 -24.42 -24.35 5.11
N SER A 506 -24.19 -24.54 6.39
CA SER A 506 -22.86 -24.76 6.97
C SER A 506 -22.17 -26.04 6.50
N GLU A 507 -22.79 -26.85 5.64
CA GLU A 507 -22.29 -28.10 5.09
C GLU A 507 -21.97 -27.98 3.59
N SER A 508 -22.22 -26.85 2.94
CA SER A 508 -21.88 -26.65 1.54
C SER A 508 -20.36 -26.55 1.39
N ASN A 509 -19.77 -27.45 0.62
CA ASN A 509 -18.34 -27.52 0.34
C ASN A 509 -18.00 -26.83 -0.98
N GLU A 510 -18.53 -25.64 -1.20
CA GLU A 510 -18.42 -24.97 -2.50
C GLU A 510 -17.02 -24.43 -2.75
N LEU A 511 -16.50 -23.71 -1.80
CA LEU A 511 -15.20 -23.07 -1.85
C LEU A 511 -14.51 -23.20 -0.50
N GLN A 512 -13.34 -23.81 -0.49
CA GLN A 512 -12.58 -24.09 0.73
C GLN A 512 -11.14 -23.63 0.60
N TRP A 513 -10.60 -23.11 1.68
CA TRP A 513 -9.18 -22.88 1.86
C TRP A 513 -8.70 -23.66 3.07
N ASN A 514 -7.68 -24.51 2.85
CA ASN A 514 -7.16 -25.42 3.88
C ASN A 514 -8.25 -26.19 4.62
N SER A 515 -9.21 -26.75 3.88
CA SER A 515 -10.36 -27.47 4.42
C SER A 515 -11.33 -26.64 5.25
N GLN A 516 -11.16 -25.32 5.30
CA GLN A 516 -12.12 -24.40 5.90
C GLN A 516 -13.09 -23.92 4.82
N ASN A 517 -14.38 -23.94 5.11
CA ASN A 517 -15.39 -23.41 4.20
C ASN A 517 -15.36 -21.88 4.22
N ILE A 518 -15.01 -21.26 3.09
CA ILE A 518 -14.97 -19.81 2.91
C ILE A 518 -16.09 -19.29 1.98
N GLY A 519 -16.91 -20.19 1.41
CA GLY A 519 -17.96 -19.83 0.45
C GLY A 519 -19.04 -18.90 0.97
N THR A 520 -19.13 -18.70 2.28
CA THR A 520 -20.07 -17.77 2.94
C THR A 520 -19.44 -16.41 3.30
N LYS A 521 -18.16 -16.20 3.05
CA LYS A 521 -17.48 -14.95 3.39
C LYS A 521 -17.86 -13.85 2.40
N GLU A 522 -18.30 -12.70 2.93
CA GLU A 522 -18.76 -11.55 2.16
C GLU A 522 -17.62 -10.65 1.65
N TYR A 523 -16.43 -10.74 2.24
CA TYR A 523 -15.28 -9.92 1.92
C TYR A 523 -14.21 -10.73 1.22
N ASP A 524 -13.30 -10.03 0.55
CA ASP A 524 -12.12 -10.64 -0.06
C ASP A 524 -11.31 -11.39 1.00
N LEU A 525 -10.80 -12.57 0.64
CA LEU A 525 -9.98 -13.39 1.53
C LEU A 525 -8.62 -13.66 0.89
N ARG A 526 -7.56 -13.50 1.66
CA ARG A 526 -6.18 -13.81 1.23
C ARG A 526 -5.76 -15.18 1.72
N THR A 527 -5.09 -15.96 0.89
CA THR A 527 -4.44 -17.23 1.27
C THR A 527 -3.00 -16.99 1.75
N ILE A 528 -2.37 -17.99 2.37
CA ILE A 528 -0.98 -17.93 2.86
C ILE A 528 0.01 -17.69 1.70
N TYR A 529 -0.25 -18.26 0.51
CA TYR A 529 0.54 -17.94 -0.68
C TYR A 529 0.39 -16.45 -1.09
N GLY A 530 -0.75 -15.84 -0.73
CA GLY A 530 -1.08 -14.46 -1.06
C GLY A 530 -2.11 -14.29 -2.17
N VAL A 531 -2.73 -15.38 -2.66
CA VAL A 531 -3.87 -15.31 -3.58
C VAL A 531 -5.05 -14.65 -2.86
N VAL A 532 -5.69 -13.68 -3.52
CA VAL A 532 -6.88 -13.04 -2.97
C VAL A 532 -8.13 -13.60 -3.67
N VAL A 533 -8.99 -14.26 -2.92
CA VAL A 533 -10.30 -14.72 -3.37
C VAL A 533 -11.27 -13.55 -3.23
N LYS A 534 -11.86 -13.14 -4.36
CA LYS A 534 -12.77 -12.00 -4.41
C LYS A 534 -14.16 -12.39 -3.96
N ASN A 535 -14.66 -11.77 -2.88
CA ASN A 535 -16.00 -11.94 -2.35
C ASN A 535 -16.50 -13.39 -2.47
N PRO A 536 -16.03 -14.31 -1.62
CA PRO A 536 -16.34 -15.75 -1.75
C PRO A 536 -17.82 -16.10 -1.73
N ASP A 537 -18.65 -15.36 -0.97
CA ASP A 537 -20.11 -15.57 -0.90
C ASP A 537 -20.80 -15.39 -2.27
N SER A 538 -20.35 -14.43 -3.08
CA SER A 538 -20.93 -14.21 -4.40
C SER A 538 -20.57 -15.31 -5.43
N ASN A 539 -19.55 -16.10 -5.15
CA ASN A 539 -19.03 -17.11 -6.06
C ASN A 539 -20.02 -18.27 -6.22
N GLY A 540 -20.48 -18.86 -5.12
CA GLY A 540 -21.45 -19.95 -5.17
C GLY A 540 -22.78 -19.54 -5.84
N ALA A 541 -23.23 -18.30 -5.60
CA ALA A 541 -24.46 -17.78 -6.21
C ALA A 541 -24.35 -17.54 -7.72
N SER A 542 -23.13 -17.32 -8.24
CA SER A 542 -22.88 -16.99 -9.66
C SER A 542 -22.22 -18.12 -10.44
N ASP A 543 -21.91 -19.26 -9.80
CA ASP A 543 -21.10 -20.34 -10.38
C ASP A 543 -19.76 -19.82 -10.97
N LYS A 544 -19.19 -18.82 -10.31
CA LYS A 544 -17.98 -18.12 -10.76
C LYS A 544 -17.08 -17.79 -9.57
N VAL A 545 -15.81 -18.12 -9.66
CA VAL A 545 -14.78 -17.76 -8.70
C VAL A 545 -13.81 -16.79 -9.36
N VAL A 546 -13.54 -15.66 -8.71
CA VAL A 546 -12.58 -14.66 -9.16
C VAL A 546 -11.41 -14.61 -8.19
N LEU A 547 -10.21 -14.75 -8.73
CA LEU A 547 -8.96 -14.81 -7.97
C LEU A 547 -8.04 -13.69 -8.45
N SER A 548 -7.41 -12.97 -7.51
CA SER A 548 -6.25 -12.12 -7.78
C SER A 548 -5.01 -12.90 -7.36
N VAL A 549 -4.25 -13.37 -8.32
CA VAL A 549 -3.06 -14.21 -8.12
C VAL A 549 -1.82 -13.32 -8.15
N PRO A 550 -0.97 -13.36 -7.11
CA PRO A 550 0.26 -12.56 -7.06
C PRO A 550 1.32 -13.11 -8.01
N ALA A 551 2.25 -12.25 -8.41
CA ALA A 551 3.38 -12.61 -9.28
C ALA A 551 4.37 -13.59 -8.63
N ASP A 552 4.42 -13.63 -7.32
CA ASP A 552 5.24 -14.53 -6.50
C ASP A 552 4.56 -14.75 -5.15
N GLN A 553 5.03 -15.69 -4.34
CA GLN A 553 4.57 -15.82 -2.96
C GLN A 553 4.71 -14.49 -2.22
N VAL A 554 3.62 -14.06 -1.60
CA VAL A 554 3.60 -12.84 -0.81
C VAL A 554 4.25 -13.11 0.55
N LYS A 555 5.17 -12.23 0.94
CA LYS A 555 5.77 -12.21 2.27
C LYS A 555 5.57 -10.84 2.92
N ALA A 556 5.57 -10.82 4.22
CA ALA A 556 5.54 -9.62 5.02
C ALA A 556 6.97 -9.13 5.30
N LYS A 557 7.28 -7.89 4.94
CA LYS A 557 8.54 -7.25 5.31
C LYS A 557 8.38 -6.64 6.70
N VAL A 558 8.97 -7.28 7.69
CA VAL A 558 8.99 -6.79 9.08
C VAL A 558 10.31 -6.09 9.36
N VAL A 559 10.24 -4.95 10.04
CA VAL A 559 11.42 -4.14 10.37
C VAL A 559 11.42 -3.81 11.86
N VAL A 560 12.55 -4.07 12.51
CA VAL A 560 12.78 -3.66 13.89
C VAL A 560 13.76 -2.50 13.88
N TYR A 561 13.32 -1.33 14.28
CA TYR A 561 14.13 -0.12 14.39
C TYR A 561 14.59 0.07 15.83
N GLY A 562 15.86 0.37 16.00
CA GLY A 562 16.42 0.85 17.27
C GLY A 562 16.37 2.37 17.39
N PRO A 563 17.05 2.92 18.43
CA PRO A 563 17.15 4.35 18.68
C PRO A 563 17.72 5.09 17.46
N GLY A 564 17.01 6.12 17.01
CA GLY A 564 17.42 6.89 15.84
C GLY A 564 17.31 6.15 14.49
N GLY A 565 16.78 4.94 14.51
CA GLY A 565 16.57 4.15 13.29
C GLY A 565 15.55 4.80 12.37
N THR A 566 15.90 4.87 11.08
CA THR A 566 15.07 5.44 10.03
C THR A 566 14.99 4.48 8.86
N SER A 567 13.88 4.50 8.15
CA SER A 567 13.81 3.94 6.80
C SER A 567 13.93 5.09 5.80
N THR A 568 14.76 4.92 4.83
CA THR A 568 14.64 5.64 3.58
C THR A 568 13.98 4.69 2.61
N THR A 569 12.67 4.78 2.51
CA THR A 569 12.00 4.21 1.35
C THR A 569 12.41 5.07 0.18
N THR A 570 13.24 4.57 -0.71
CA THR A 570 13.13 5.01 -2.09
C THR A 570 11.69 4.72 -2.43
N GLU A 571 10.88 5.77 -2.61
CA GLU A 571 9.50 5.58 -3.03
C GLU A 571 9.54 4.54 -4.12
N GLY A 572 8.94 3.38 -3.87
CA GLY A 572 8.63 2.44 -4.90
C GLY A 572 7.76 3.25 -5.82
N GLY A 573 8.35 3.72 -6.92
CA GLY A 573 7.65 4.65 -7.76
C GLY A 573 6.39 3.96 -8.22
N LYS A 574 5.27 4.66 -8.17
CA LYS A 574 4.12 4.23 -8.93
C LYS A 574 4.59 4.19 -10.38
N ILE A 575 4.79 3.01 -10.93
CA ILE A 575 5.07 2.87 -12.35
C ILE A 575 3.74 3.01 -13.07
N LYS A 576 3.75 3.87 -14.07
CA LYS A 576 2.66 3.97 -15.03
C LYS A 576 2.74 2.75 -15.94
N LYS A 577 1.90 1.75 -15.71
CA LYS A 577 1.74 0.63 -16.61
C LYS A 577 0.72 1.03 -17.68
N VAL A 578 1.13 1.09 -18.93
CA VAL A 578 0.23 1.42 -20.05
C VAL A 578 -0.90 0.38 -20.12
N VAL A 579 -2.14 0.86 -20.06
CA VAL A 579 -3.34 0.03 -20.23
C VAL A 579 -3.72 0.04 -21.70
N PRO A 580 -3.78 -1.13 -22.37
CA PRO A 580 -4.21 -1.19 -23.75
C PRO A 580 -5.66 -0.72 -23.89
N VAL A 581 -5.91 0.27 -24.74
CA VAL A 581 -7.27 0.70 -25.08
C VAL A 581 -7.85 -0.30 -26.07
N THR A 582 -8.78 -1.14 -25.62
CA THR A 582 -9.38 -2.23 -26.40
C THR A 582 -10.61 -1.82 -27.19
N THR A 583 -11.12 -0.61 -27.00
CA THR A 583 -12.30 -0.07 -27.69
C THR A 583 -11.88 0.94 -28.75
N ALA A 584 -12.65 1.01 -29.85
CA ALA A 584 -12.37 1.96 -30.92
C ALA A 584 -12.44 3.41 -30.38
N VAL A 585 -11.31 4.12 -30.44
CA VAL A 585 -11.18 5.53 -30.02
C VAL A 585 -11.61 6.48 -31.16
N ALA A 586 -11.28 6.11 -32.40
CA ALA A 586 -11.65 6.91 -33.58
C ALA A 586 -13.06 6.56 -34.05
N LYS A 587 -13.84 7.60 -34.35
CA LYS A 587 -15.24 7.52 -34.86
C LYS A 587 -15.46 8.49 -36.01
N LEU A 588 -16.43 8.18 -36.87
CA LEU A 588 -16.95 9.18 -37.78
C LEU A 588 -17.95 10.12 -37.08
N ASP A 589 -18.05 11.35 -37.57
CA ASP A 589 -19.01 12.32 -37.05
C ASP A 589 -20.47 11.88 -37.20
N THR A 590 -20.75 10.97 -38.15
CA THR A 590 -22.04 10.33 -38.35
C THR A 590 -22.37 9.21 -37.37
N GLU A 591 -21.36 8.67 -36.68
CA GLU A 591 -21.48 7.59 -35.68
C GLU A 591 -21.65 8.10 -34.25
N VAL A 592 -21.52 9.40 -34.05
CA VAL A 592 -21.54 10.01 -32.70
C VAL A 592 -22.73 10.96 -32.58
N ASP A 593 -23.60 10.71 -31.60
CA ASP A 593 -24.55 11.71 -31.11
C ASP A 593 -23.92 12.43 -29.92
N PRO A 594 -23.50 13.70 -30.08
CA PRO A 594 -22.73 14.40 -29.04
C PRO A 594 -23.56 14.73 -27.79
N THR A 595 -24.89 14.64 -27.85
CA THR A 595 -25.80 14.94 -26.73
C THR A 595 -26.03 13.73 -25.82
N THR A 596 -25.86 12.52 -26.34
CA THR A 596 -26.11 11.27 -25.62
C THR A 596 -24.83 10.55 -25.20
N VAL A 597 -23.73 10.74 -25.96
CA VAL A 597 -22.44 10.07 -25.65
C VAL A 597 -21.89 10.54 -24.31
N ASP A 598 -21.41 9.58 -23.50
CA ASP A 598 -20.86 9.84 -22.17
C ASP A 598 -19.33 9.87 -22.19
N LYS A 599 -18.77 10.59 -23.17
CA LYS A 599 -17.35 10.79 -23.37
C LYS A 599 -17.07 12.20 -23.85
N HIS A 600 -15.85 12.66 -23.61
CA HIS A 600 -15.32 13.88 -24.21
C HIS A 600 -15.08 13.68 -25.71
N LEU A 601 -14.98 14.75 -26.49
CA LEU A 601 -14.83 14.66 -27.93
C LEU A 601 -13.63 15.49 -28.41
N VAL A 602 -12.82 14.92 -29.29
CA VAL A 602 -11.80 15.62 -30.06
C VAL A 602 -12.23 15.59 -31.52
N LEU A 603 -12.70 16.72 -32.03
CA LEU A 603 -13.27 16.85 -33.38
C LEU A 603 -12.16 17.26 -34.35
N VAL A 604 -11.82 16.38 -35.29
CA VAL A 604 -10.77 16.61 -36.30
C VAL A 604 -11.42 16.90 -37.67
N GLY A 605 -10.93 17.96 -38.29
CA GLY A 605 -11.46 18.49 -39.53
C GLY A 605 -12.31 19.74 -39.34
N GLY A 606 -12.26 20.64 -40.30
CA GLY A 606 -12.99 21.92 -40.32
C GLY A 606 -14.51 21.76 -40.47
N PRO A 607 -15.29 22.86 -40.33
CA PRO A 607 -16.76 22.81 -40.41
C PRO A 607 -17.27 22.53 -41.82
N ALA A 608 -16.41 22.43 -42.82
CA ALA A 608 -16.73 22.00 -44.18
C ALA A 608 -16.86 20.48 -44.30
N VAL A 609 -16.12 19.72 -43.46
CA VAL A 609 -15.97 18.27 -43.59
C VAL A 609 -16.41 17.49 -42.35
N ASN A 610 -16.52 18.16 -41.20
CA ASN A 610 -16.93 17.55 -39.92
C ASN A 610 -18.18 18.28 -39.40
N ARG A 611 -19.31 17.57 -39.40
CA ARG A 611 -20.62 18.07 -38.97
C ARG A 611 -20.62 18.54 -37.51
N LEU A 612 -19.95 17.79 -36.65
CA LEU A 612 -19.88 18.14 -35.23
C LEU A 612 -18.98 19.35 -34.98
N THR A 613 -17.93 19.54 -35.76
CA THR A 613 -17.14 20.78 -35.74
C THR A 613 -17.98 21.99 -36.09
N ALA A 614 -18.77 21.91 -37.16
CA ALA A 614 -19.69 23.00 -37.53
C ALA A 614 -20.65 23.31 -36.37
N GLN A 615 -21.25 22.29 -35.80
CA GLN A 615 -22.20 22.43 -34.69
C GLN A 615 -21.55 23.02 -33.43
N ALA A 616 -20.33 22.57 -33.05
CA ALA A 616 -19.57 23.09 -31.87
C ALA A 616 -19.20 24.57 -32.07
N MET A 617 -18.90 24.97 -33.30
CA MET A 617 -18.60 26.36 -33.66
C MET A 617 -19.83 27.24 -33.84
N GLY A 618 -21.04 26.69 -33.77
CA GLY A 618 -22.30 27.41 -34.01
C GLY A 618 -22.52 27.76 -35.48
N LEU A 619 -21.96 26.99 -36.41
CA LEU A 619 -22.03 27.19 -37.85
C LEU A 619 -22.99 26.19 -38.54
N SER A 620 -23.51 26.54 -39.70
CA SER A 620 -24.21 25.59 -40.52
C SER A 620 -23.25 24.59 -41.17
N TYR A 621 -23.71 23.37 -41.41
CA TYR A 621 -22.93 22.37 -42.13
C TYR A 621 -23.43 22.21 -43.56
N PRO A 622 -22.53 22.17 -44.56
CA PRO A 622 -21.10 22.50 -44.51
C PRO A 622 -20.82 24.02 -44.57
N THR A 623 -19.79 24.49 -43.84
CA THR A 623 -19.29 25.87 -43.95
C THR A 623 -17.89 25.86 -44.54
N TYR A 624 -17.70 26.47 -45.70
CA TYR A 624 -16.41 26.53 -46.41
C TYR A 624 -15.62 27.80 -46.10
N GLY A 625 -14.30 27.71 -46.31
CA GLY A 625 -13.33 28.73 -45.95
C GLY A 625 -13.32 29.91 -46.92
N SER A 626 -14.19 30.78 -46.90
CA SER A 626 -14.09 32.14 -47.53
C SER A 626 -14.89 33.13 -46.68
N SER A 627 -15.33 32.67 -45.55
CA SER A 627 -16.28 33.42 -44.77
C SER A 627 -15.59 34.18 -43.66
N GLU A 628 -16.03 35.40 -43.45
CA GLU A 628 -15.76 36.18 -42.25
C GLU A 628 -16.20 35.47 -40.95
N LEU A 629 -16.77 34.25 -41.06
CA LEU A 629 -17.29 33.45 -39.96
C LEU A 629 -16.24 32.54 -39.32
N LEU A 630 -15.11 32.25 -39.99
CA LEU A 630 -14.08 31.39 -39.45
C LEU A 630 -13.04 32.21 -38.68
N PRO A 631 -12.62 31.76 -37.50
CA PRO A 631 -11.58 32.43 -36.68
C PRO A 631 -10.16 32.24 -37.24
N TYR A 632 -9.97 31.52 -38.35
CA TYR A 632 -8.68 31.24 -38.98
C TYR A 632 -8.79 31.42 -40.52
N GLY A 633 -7.67 31.74 -41.15
CA GLY A 633 -7.58 32.02 -42.58
C GLY A 633 -6.72 31.04 -43.37
N GLU A 634 -6.40 31.38 -44.63
CA GLU A 634 -5.59 30.57 -45.52
C GLU A 634 -4.20 30.28 -44.91
N GLY A 635 -3.80 29.01 -44.89
CA GLY A 635 -2.55 28.54 -44.30
C GLY A 635 -2.57 28.39 -42.78
N GLU A 636 -3.69 28.73 -42.14
CA GLU A 636 -3.83 28.61 -40.68
C GLU A 636 -4.58 27.35 -40.25
N ALA A 637 -4.20 26.80 -39.10
CA ALA A 637 -5.03 25.86 -38.33
C ALA A 637 -5.54 26.51 -37.04
N TYR A 638 -6.52 25.88 -36.43
CA TYR A 638 -7.23 26.35 -35.27
C TYR A 638 -7.49 25.21 -34.30
N ILE A 639 -7.12 25.42 -33.04
CA ILE A 639 -7.43 24.50 -31.93
C ILE A 639 -8.21 25.27 -30.88
N ARG A 640 -9.33 24.72 -30.42
CA ARG A 640 -10.14 25.35 -29.39
C ARG A 640 -10.80 24.32 -28.48
N VAL A 641 -10.80 24.62 -27.19
CA VAL A 641 -11.54 23.88 -26.15
C VAL A 641 -12.90 24.56 -25.95
N TYR A 642 -13.94 23.75 -25.91
CA TYR A 642 -15.28 24.13 -25.53
C TYR A 642 -15.70 23.30 -24.32
N ASP A 643 -16.26 23.94 -23.31
CA ASP A 643 -16.85 23.29 -22.16
C ASP A 643 -18.37 23.31 -22.26
N GLY A 644 -19.01 22.14 -22.18
CA GLY A 644 -20.46 22.00 -22.14
C GLY A 644 -21.19 22.37 -23.41
N VAL A 645 -20.54 22.47 -24.59
CA VAL A 645 -21.17 22.95 -25.84
C VAL A 645 -22.28 22.04 -26.33
N PHE A 646 -22.21 20.74 -26.07
CA PHE A 646 -23.27 19.79 -26.42
C PHE A 646 -23.99 19.25 -25.19
N LYS A 647 -23.26 19.03 -24.11
CA LYS A 647 -23.75 18.46 -22.85
C LYS A 647 -22.95 19.02 -21.68
N GLU A 648 -23.61 19.37 -20.58
CA GLU A 648 -22.95 19.84 -19.36
C GLU A 648 -21.88 18.85 -18.88
N GLY A 649 -20.68 19.35 -18.54
CA GLY A 649 -19.53 18.55 -18.10
C GLY A 649 -18.78 17.80 -19.21
N GLN A 650 -19.20 17.96 -20.47
CA GLN A 650 -18.50 17.39 -21.63
C GLN A 650 -17.54 18.43 -22.22
N VAL A 651 -16.25 18.07 -22.28
CA VAL A 651 -15.24 18.88 -22.98
C VAL A 651 -15.14 18.46 -24.43
N VAL A 652 -15.11 19.45 -25.34
CA VAL A 652 -14.96 19.26 -26.76
C VAL A 652 -13.75 20.05 -27.27
N VAL A 653 -12.81 19.36 -27.90
CA VAL A 653 -11.63 19.99 -28.54
C VAL A 653 -11.88 20.00 -30.05
N VAL A 654 -11.93 21.17 -30.64
CA VAL A 654 -12.01 21.35 -32.12
C VAL A 654 -10.57 21.51 -32.64
N VAL A 655 -10.22 20.71 -33.64
CA VAL A 655 -8.94 20.74 -34.35
C VAL A 655 -9.26 20.90 -35.85
N ALA A 656 -9.16 22.11 -36.35
CA ALA A 656 -9.57 22.47 -37.72
C ALA A 656 -8.44 23.17 -38.46
N GLY A 657 -8.42 23.12 -39.76
CA GLY A 657 -7.51 23.86 -40.60
C GLY A 657 -8.22 24.42 -41.85
N TRP A 658 -7.60 25.40 -42.48
CA TRP A 658 -8.10 25.92 -43.75
C TRP A 658 -8.07 24.85 -44.85
N GLU A 659 -6.94 24.15 -44.95
CA GLU A 659 -6.79 22.92 -45.74
C GLU A 659 -6.54 21.72 -44.80
N ALA A 660 -6.63 20.49 -45.31
CA ALA A 660 -6.45 19.29 -44.57
C ALA A 660 -4.99 19.15 -43.99
N GLU A 661 -4.00 19.66 -44.73
CA GLU A 661 -2.61 19.73 -44.26
C GLU A 661 -2.48 20.65 -43.04
N ASN A 662 -3.25 21.73 -42.96
CA ASN A 662 -3.25 22.60 -41.76
C ASN A 662 -3.89 21.88 -40.58
N THR A 663 -5.00 21.13 -40.80
CA THR A 663 -5.60 20.27 -39.75
C THR A 663 -4.59 19.25 -39.26
N ARG A 664 -3.83 18.58 -40.15
CA ARG A 664 -2.80 17.63 -39.79
C ARG A 664 -1.66 18.28 -38.97
N MET A 665 -1.25 19.50 -39.31
CA MET A 665 -0.31 20.28 -38.54
C MET A 665 -0.82 20.52 -37.11
N ALA A 666 -2.09 20.88 -36.95
CA ALA A 666 -2.70 21.07 -35.62
C ALA A 666 -2.79 19.77 -34.81
N THR A 667 -3.14 18.64 -35.44
CA THR A 667 -3.10 17.35 -34.76
C THR A 667 -1.69 16.96 -34.34
N SER A 668 -0.66 17.24 -35.16
CA SER A 668 0.75 17.02 -34.83
C SER A 668 1.21 17.89 -33.67
N LEU A 669 0.69 19.11 -33.51
CA LEU A 669 0.95 19.94 -32.34
C LEU A 669 0.39 19.29 -31.08
N LEU A 670 -0.85 18.80 -31.10
CA LEU A 670 -1.47 18.12 -29.96
C LEU A 670 -0.80 16.78 -29.64
N GLN A 671 -0.16 16.10 -30.57
CA GLN A 671 0.67 14.92 -30.31
C GLN A 671 1.95 15.27 -29.54
N GLN A 672 2.43 16.50 -29.71
CA GLN A 672 3.66 17.03 -29.09
C GLN A 672 3.34 18.07 -28.02
N PHE A 673 2.22 17.91 -27.33
CA PHE A 673 1.69 18.92 -26.40
C PHE A 673 2.67 19.29 -25.30
N GLU A 674 3.52 18.37 -24.83
CA GLU A 674 4.53 18.68 -23.83
C GLU A 674 5.56 19.69 -24.35
N THR A 675 5.94 19.58 -25.63
CA THR A 675 6.89 20.51 -26.28
C THR A 675 6.30 21.91 -26.40
N PHE A 676 5.00 22.02 -26.57
CA PHE A 676 4.27 23.28 -26.80
C PHE A 676 3.42 23.71 -25.62
N ALA A 677 3.67 23.15 -24.41
CA ALA A 677 2.86 23.43 -23.23
C ALA A 677 2.79 24.92 -22.86
N GLU A 678 3.89 25.67 -23.06
CA GLU A 678 3.92 27.12 -22.82
C GLU A 678 3.02 27.90 -23.79
N GLN A 679 2.97 27.51 -25.07
CA GLN A 679 2.15 28.16 -26.10
C GLN A 679 0.67 27.80 -25.94
N LEU A 680 0.38 26.59 -25.52
CA LEU A 680 -0.99 26.18 -25.19
C LEU A 680 -1.49 26.89 -23.93
N GLY A 681 -0.70 26.84 -22.84
CA GLY A 681 -0.89 27.61 -21.61
C GLY A 681 -2.34 27.82 -21.18
N ASN A 682 -2.66 29.00 -20.74
CA ASN A 682 -4.02 29.37 -20.33
C ASN A 682 -4.97 29.76 -21.50
N ASN A 683 -4.60 29.41 -22.73
CA ASN A 683 -5.40 29.75 -23.90
C ASN A 683 -6.60 28.76 -24.05
N VAL A 684 -7.76 29.31 -24.32
CA VAL A 684 -8.93 28.49 -24.71
C VAL A 684 -8.91 28.17 -26.21
N ALA A 685 -8.18 28.97 -27.00
CA ALA A 685 -7.99 28.77 -28.44
C ALA A 685 -6.64 29.27 -28.89
N VAL A 686 -6.06 28.58 -29.89
CA VAL A 686 -4.80 28.99 -30.56
C VAL A 686 -4.95 28.83 -32.07
N LYS A 687 -4.24 29.73 -32.81
CA LYS A 687 -3.97 29.58 -34.24
C LYS A 687 -2.59 28.97 -34.43
N VAL A 688 -2.46 28.14 -35.47
CA VAL A 688 -1.22 27.43 -35.79
C VAL A 688 -0.87 27.66 -37.24
N THR A 689 0.29 28.23 -37.49
CA THR A 689 0.85 28.46 -38.81
C THR A 689 2.11 27.64 -39.07
N SER A 690 2.74 27.15 -38.03
CA SER A 690 3.88 26.21 -38.07
C SER A 690 4.08 25.54 -36.72
N LEU A 691 4.79 24.38 -36.70
CA LEU A 691 5.19 23.67 -35.49
C LEU A 691 6.44 24.33 -34.87
N SER A 692 6.30 25.58 -34.46
CA SER A 692 7.31 26.36 -33.76
C SER A 692 6.65 27.28 -32.73
N ALA A 693 7.40 27.69 -31.71
CA ALA A 693 6.86 28.58 -30.67
C ALA A 693 6.26 29.88 -31.24
N SER A 694 6.87 30.44 -32.29
CA SER A 694 6.37 31.67 -32.96
C SER A 694 5.21 31.44 -33.93
N GLY A 695 4.99 30.20 -34.34
CA GLY A 695 3.89 29.82 -35.22
C GLY A 695 2.57 29.47 -34.50
N ILE A 696 2.57 29.53 -33.16
CA ILE A 696 1.41 29.26 -32.31
C ILE A 696 1.05 30.55 -31.58
N THR A 697 -0.14 31.07 -31.81
CA THR A 697 -0.59 32.33 -31.23
C THR A 697 -1.99 32.19 -30.64
N PRO A 698 -2.33 32.92 -29.54
CA PRO A 698 -3.70 33.00 -29.06
C PRO A 698 -4.67 33.43 -30.17
N ALA A 699 -5.86 32.81 -30.21
CA ALA A 699 -6.88 33.04 -31.22
C ALA A 699 -8.12 33.75 -30.67
#